data_c26ed0fd04c8583929f862839f419139
#
_entry.id   c26ed0fd04c8583929f862839f419139
#
_cell.length_a   1.000
_cell.length_b   1.000
_cell.length_c   1.000
_cell.angle_alpha   90.00
_cell.angle_beta   90.00
_cell.angle_gamma   90.00
#
_symmetry.space_group_name_H-M   'P 1'
#
loop_
_entity.id
_entity.type
_entity.pdbx_description
1 polymer ?
#
loop_
_entity_poly.entity_id
_entity_poly.type
_entity_poly.pdbx_seq_one_letter_code
_entity_poly.pdbx_strand_id
1 'polypeptide(L)'
;MPEVEAELGYSPDGLSKAEATTRLAQYGPNEIAEHKTNPLLKFLGYFWGPIPWMIEIAVVLSGAVGHWPDFFIILLLLVANGVVGYTEERQAGNAIEALKAKLAINARVKRDDAWVTVSARQLVPGDVIRLRLGDIVPADARLLDGDEVEVDQSALTGESLPASRVTGDAVFSGSIVRQGEIGALVYATGTGTYFGKTAELVADAKTVSHFQRAVLKIGNYLIILAVALVTVIVVTAILRGDAILTTLQFALVLTVAAIPVAMPTVLSVTMAVGARLLAKKQAIVSRLVAIEELAGVDVLCADKTGTLTQNSLTLGTPFTIDGVTPATVILNGALASRAENDDPIDRAVLGGLEDAKVLQAYAVTHFEPFDPVRKRTEATVAGTDGTTFKVTKGAPQAILALAANAAEIRPAADSAVNDFAARGFRSLGVARADGDGDWQFVGVLPLFDPPRDDAAATIATAAAMGVTVKMVTGDALAIATETAAKVGLGTNILDAAALGDAKKNESAAVAESILAADGFAQVFPEHKYHIIDVLQQHGHIVGMTGDGVNDAPALKKADCGIAVSGATDAARAAADIVLLTPGLSVIIEAIKQSRKIFQRMNSYAIYRIAETLRVLLFMTVAILVFNFYPLTAIMIVMLALLNDGAILSIAYDNVHYKDEPEAWNMHVVLGISTVLGVVGPIAAFGLFYLGDRVFDLGQPRLQTLMYLMLSVAGHLTIYLTRTRGPFWSIRPARILLIAVLGTQAIATFIAVYGLFMTPLGWGWATAVWVYALAWFLVSDRIKLLAYRILDPAHSRIHSEITGG
;
A
#
# COMPACT_ATOMS: atom_id res chain seq x y z
N MET A 1 -26.37 -21.73 25.60
CA MET A 1 -25.55 -22.75 24.89
C MET A 1 -26.38 -23.94 24.41
N PRO A 2 -27.09 -24.76 25.26
CA PRO A 2 -27.71 -26.00 24.76
C PRO A 2 -28.69 -25.84 23.60
N GLU A 3 -29.44 -24.76 23.54
CA GLU A 3 -30.37 -24.49 22.41
C GLU A 3 -29.62 -24.20 21.12
N VAL A 4 -28.54 -23.40 21.16
CA VAL A 4 -27.71 -23.06 20.01
C VAL A 4 -26.93 -24.27 19.52
N GLU A 5 -26.43 -25.10 20.41
CA GLU A 5 -25.74 -26.35 20.11
C GLU A 5 -26.69 -27.36 19.41
N ALA A 6 -27.93 -27.47 19.90
CA ALA A 6 -28.93 -28.34 19.28
C ALA A 6 -29.38 -27.85 17.93
N GLU A 7 -29.60 -26.53 17.76
CA GLU A 7 -30.01 -25.91 16.49
C GLU A 7 -28.94 -26.06 15.41
N LEU A 8 -27.65 -25.90 15.76
CA LEU A 8 -26.53 -25.98 14.83
C LEU A 8 -25.96 -27.38 14.63
N GLY A 9 -26.48 -28.38 15.38
CA GLY A 9 -25.98 -29.75 15.35
C GLY A 9 -24.53 -29.84 15.82
N TYR A 10 -24.23 -29.19 16.95
CA TYR A 10 -22.92 -29.20 17.55
C TYR A 10 -22.42 -30.61 17.86
N SER A 11 -21.16 -30.87 17.49
CA SER A 11 -20.43 -32.07 17.91
C SER A 11 -19.06 -31.66 18.43
N PRO A 12 -18.59 -32.24 19.54
CA PRO A 12 -17.23 -32.04 20.03
C PRO A 12 -16.15 -32.39 18.98
N ASP A 13 -16.46 -33.30 18.05
CA ASP A 13 -15.57 -33.70 16.95
C ASP A 13 -15.57 -32.74 15.76
N GLY A 14 -16.41 -31.66 15.81
CA GLY A 14 -16.62 -30.71 14.72
C GLY A 14 -17.51 -31.27 13.60
N LEU A 15 -17.75 -30.47 12.56
CA LEU A 15 -18.50 -30.88 11.38
C LEU A 15 -17.67 -31.85 10.52
N SER A 16 -18.34 -32.75 9.81
CA SER A 16 -17.66 -33.47 8.73
C SER A 16 -17.38 -32.52 7.52
N LYS A 17 -16.35 -32.80 6.74
CA LYS A 17 -16.05 -32.03 5.51
C LYS A 17 -17.22 -32.03 4.54
N ALA A 18 -17.98 -33.14 4.45
CA ALA A 18 -19.14 -33.25 3.59
C ALA A 18 -20.27 -32.31 4.05
N GLU A 19 -20.58 -32.31 5.36
CA GLU A 19 -21.57 -31.41 5.96
C GLU A 19 -21.17 -29.95 5.82
N ALA A 20 -19.90 -29.60 6.08
CA ALA A 20 -19.39 -28.25 5.91
C ALA A 20 -19.54 -27.77 4.45
N THR A 21 -19.33 -28.63 3.46
CA THR A 21 -19.54 -28.31 2.04
C THR A 21 -21.02 -28.09 1.72
N THR A 22 -21.91 -28.89 2.29
CA THR A 22 -23.36 -28.72 2.14
C THR A 22 -23.83 -27.41 2.72
N ARG A 23 -23.39 -27.09 3.94
CA ARG A 23 -23.72 -25.82 4.61
C ARG A 23 -23.12 -24.61 3.88
N LEU A 24 -21.91 -24.73 3.32
CA LEU A 24 -21.31 -23.66 2.52
C LEU A 24 -22.14 -23.35 1.25
N ALA A 25 -22.72 -24.39 0.64
CA ALA A 25 -23.64 -24.20 -0.50
C ALA A 25 -24.97 -23.55 -0.06
N GLN A 26 -25.45 -23.84 1.17
CA GLN A 26 -26.69 -23.32 1.72
C GLN A 26 -26.56 -21.87 2.21
N TYR A 27 -25.55 -21.56 3.03
CA TYR A 27 -25.36 -20.26 3.67
C TYR A 27 -24.51 -19.29 2.85
N GLY A 28 -23.78 -19.80 1.84
CA GLY A 28 -22.82 -19.02 1.08
C GLY A 28 -21.47 -18.84 1.81
N PRO A 29 -20.49 -18.23 1.14
CA PRO A 29 -19.20 -17.95 1.74
C PRO A 29 -19.29 -16.91 2.86
N ASN A 30 -18.47 -17.07 3.90
CA ASN A 30 -18.36 -16.12 4.99
C ASN A 30 -17.60 -14.87 4.52
N GLU A 31 -18.30 -14.04 3.78
CA GLU A 31 -17.83 -12.73 3.29
C GLU A 31 -19.01 -11.77 3.25
N ILE A 32 -18.75 -10.51 3.54
CA ILE A 32 -19.70 -9.45 3.27
C ILE A 32 -19.67 -9.25 1.75
N ALA A 33 -20.76 -9.63 1.07
CA ALA A 33 -20.84 -9.50 -0.37
C ALA A 33 -20.64 -8.02 -0.74
N GLU A 34 -19.51 -7.70 -1.36
CA GLU A 34 -19.42 -6.47 -2.12
C GLU A 34 -20.59 -6.51 -3.12
N HIS A 35 -21.39 -5.46 -3.17
CA HIS A 35 -22.50 -5.37 -4.13
C HIS A 35 -21.94 -5.64 -5.53
N LYS A 36 -22.16 -6.87 -6.03
CA LYS A 36 -21.82 -7.20 -7.42
C LYS A 36 -22.75 -6.39 -8.30
N THR A 37 -22.31 -5.19 -8.67
CA THR A 37 -23.00 -4.40 -9.68
C THR A 37 -23.11 -5.24 -10.94
N ASN A 38 -24.30 -5.31 -11.51
CA ASN A 38 -24.52 -5.98 -12.78
C ASN A 38 -23.46 -5.50 -13.79
N PRO A 39 -22.67 -6.41 -14.42
CA PRO A 39 -21.62 -6.03 -15.37
C PRO A 39 -22.11 -5.10 -16.48
N LEU A 40 -23.37 -5.24 -16.90
CA LEU A 40 -23.99 -4.39 -17.90
C LEU A 40 -24.25 -2.98 -17.34
N LEU A 41 -24.77 -2.85 -16.12
CA LEU A 41 -24.99 -1.55 -15.48
C LEU A 41 -23.66 -0.84 -15.20
N LYS A 42 -22.64 -1.60 -14.83
CA LYS A 42 -21.27 -1.07 -14.65
C LYS A 42 -20.71 -0.55 -15.98
N PHE A 43 -20.88 -1.28 -17.06
CA PHE A 43 -20.50 -0.86 -18.41
C PHE A 43 -21.26 0.38 -18.85
N LEU A 44 -22.59 0.41 -18.65
CA LEU A 44 -23.42 1.58 -18.97
C LEU A 44 -23.07 2.81 -18.13
N GLY A 45 -22.53 2.62 -16.93
CA GLY A 45 -22.04 3.70 -16.08
C GLY A 45 -20.90 4.52 -16.72
N TYR A 46 -20.14 3.95 -17.67
CA TYR A 46 -19.11 4.68 -18.43
C TYR A 46 -19.68 5.71 -19.40
N PHE A 47 -20.97 5.60 -19.72
CA PHE A 47 -21.72 6.55 -20.54
C PHE A 47 -22.47 7.58 -19.70
N TRP A 48 -22.35 7.56 -18.36
CA TRP A 48 -23.02 8.45 -17.45
C TRP A 48 -22.03 9.34 -16.70
N GLY A 49 -22.08 10.64 -16.97
CA GLY A 49 -21.21 11.62 -16.30
C GLY A 49 -20.94 12.84 -17.16
N PRO A 50 -20.33 13.89 -16.61
CA PRO A 50 -20.11 15.15 -17.34
C PRO A 50 -19.35 14.98 -18.66
N ILE A 51 -18.36 14.09 -18.69
CA ILE A 51 -17.49 13.84 -19.85
C ILE A 51 -18.21 13.07 -20.95
N PRO A 52 -18.81 11.88 -20.67
CA PRO A 52 -19.64 11.18 -21.65
C PRO A 52 -20.77 12.06 -22.20
N TRP A 53 -21.48 12.81 -21.35
CA TRP A 53 -22.56 13.70 -21.81
C TRP A 53 -22.10 14.72 -22.84
N MET A 54 -20.91 15.28 -22.69
CA MET A 54 -20.35 16.22 -23.67
C MET A 54 -20.08 15.55 -25.03
N ILE A 55 -19.61 14.29 -25.03
CA ILE A 55 -19.40 13.50 -26.24
C ILE A 55 -20.75 13.13 -26.87
N GLU A 56 -21.73 12.76 -26.05
CA GLU A 56 -23.10 12.45 -26.51
C GLU A 56 -23.77 13.68 -27.14
N ILE A 57 -23.61 14.85 -26.54
CA ILE A 57 -24.11 16.11 -27.13
C ILE A 57 -23.41 16.36 -28.48
N ALA A 58 -22.11 16.09 -28.61
CA ALA A 58 -21.39 16.23 -29.86
C ALA A 58 -21.92 15.23 -30.92
N VAL A 59 -22.22 13.99 -30.54
CA VAL A 59 -22.86 12.99 -31.42
C VAL A 59 -24.21 13.49 -31.90
N VAL A 60 -25.09 13.92 -30.99
CA VAL A 60 -26.43 14.42 -31.32
C VAL A 60 -26.35 15.64 -32.23
N LEU A 61 -25.45 16.59 -31.94
CA LEU A 61 -25.27 17.80 -32.73
C LEU A 61 -24.77 17.49 -34.14
N SER A 62 -23.80 16.57 -34.29
CA SER A 62 -23.29 16.13 -35.60
C SER A 62 -24.38 15.49 -36.44
N GLY A 63 -25.25 14.66 -35.82
CA GLY A 63 -26.40 14.11 -36.49
C GLY A 63 -27.47 15.17 -36.91
N ALA A 64 -27.73 16.15 -36.04
CA ALA A 64 -28.69 17.23 -36.33
C ALA A 64 -28.24 18.15 -37.47
N VAL A 65 -26.92 18.32 -37.62
CA VAL A 65 -26.33 19.15 -38.72
C VAL A 65 -26.18 18.31 -40.01
N GLY A 66 -26.40 16.96 -39.97
CA GLY A 66 -26.26 16.09 -41.13
C GLY A 66 -24.83 15.65 -41.42
N HIS A 67 -23.89 15.88 -40.52
CA HIS A 67 -22.51 15.42 -40.64
C HIS A 67 -22.36 13.96 -40.18
N TRP A 68 -22.91 13.03 -40.96
CA TRP A 68 -22.97 11.59 -40.65
C TRP A 68 -21.58 10.93 -40.43
N PRO A 69 -20.52 11.27 -41.17
CA PRO A 69 -19.20 10.73 -40.86
C PRO A 69 -18.74 11.09 -39.44
N ASP A 70 -18.87 12.36 -39.02
CA ASP A 70 -18.50 12.78 -37.67
C ASP A 70 -19.37 12.12 -36.61
N PHE A 71 -20.69 11.98 -36.86
CA PHE A 71 -21.61 11.26 -35.98
C PHE A 71 -21.12 9.84 -35.68
N PHE A 72 -20.86 9.02 -36.70
CA PHE A 72 -20.44 7.64 -36.48
C PHE A 72 -19.09 7.51 -35.82
N ILE A 73 -18.17 8.42 -36.07
CA ILE A 73 -16.81 8.37 -35.51
C ILE A 73 -16.79 8.83 -34.07
N ILE A 74 -17.48 9.91 -33.72
CA ILE A 74 -17.60 10.35 -32.33
C ILE A 74 -18.36 9.29 -31.52
N LEU A 75 -19.38 8.66 -32.08
CA LEU A 75 -20.10 7.55 -31.46
C LEU A 75 -19.18 6.34 -31.25
N LEU A 76 -18.38 5.97 -32.25
CA LEU A 76 -17.39 4.89 -32.14
C LEU A 76 -16.37 5.19 -31.07
N LEU A 77 -15.88 6.44 -30.97
CA LEU A 77 -14.96 6.86 -29.90
C LEU A 77 -15.59 6.72 -28.52
N LEU A 78 -16.85 7.17 -28.36
CA LEU A 78 -17.58 7.05 -27.10
C LEU A 78 -17.66 5.58 -26.67
N VAL A 79 -18.04 4.70 -27.58
CA VAL A 79 -18.12 3.25 -27.32
C VAL A 79 -16.74 2.66 -27.04
N ALA A 80 -15.72 3.02 -27.83
CA ALA A 80 -14.36 2.52 -27.65
C ALA A 80 -13.80 2.94 -26.26
N ASN A 81 -14.00 4.19 -25.85
CA ASN A 81 -13.59 4.66 -24.53
C ASN A 81 -14.31 3.91 -23.41
N GLY A 82 -15.61 3.66 -23.54
CA GLY A 82 -16.37 2.85 -22.59
C GLY A 82 -15.86 1.42 -22.48
N VAL A 83 -15.55 0.78 -23.61
CA VAL A 83 -15.00 -0.60 -23.67
C VAL A 83 -13.60 -0.64 -23.05
N VAL A 84 -12.71 0.28 -23.42
CA VAL A 84 -11.35 0.34 -22.87
C VAL A 84 -11.43 0.58 -21.36
N GLY A 85 -12.17 1.60 -20.89
CA GLY A 85 -12.32 1.89 -19.48
C GLY A 85 -12.84 0.68 -18.68
N TYR A 86 -13.89 0.02 -19.17
CA TYR A 86 -14.44 -1.18 -18.54
C TYR A 86 -13.45 -2.35 -18.48
N THR A 87 -12.74 -2.64 -19.58
CA THR A 87 -11.79 -3.77 -19.63
C THR A 87 -10.59 -3.52 -18.72
N GLU A 88 -10.08 -2.31 -18.68
CA GLU A 88 -8.95 -1.93 -17.82
C GLU A 88 -9.32 -1.95 -16.34
N GLU A 89 -10.48 -1.39 -15.96
CA GLU A 89 -10.96 -1.46 -14.57
C GLU A 89 -11.19 -2.91 -14.14
N ARG A 90 -11.73 -3.74 -15.02
CA ARG A 90 -11.90 -5.17 -14.75
C ARG A 90 -10.57 -5.90 -14.57
N GLN A 91 -9.56 -5.60 -15.39
CA GLN A 91 -8.22 -6.19 -15.24
C GLN A 91 -7.53 -5.73 -13.95
N ALA A 92 -7.62 -4.44 -13.63
CA ALA A 92 -7.11 -3.90 -12.37
C ALA A 92 -7.82 -4.52 -11.16
N GLY A 93 -9.15 -4.63 -11.21
CA GLY A 93 -9.97 -5.26 -10.16
C GLY A 93 -9.60 -6.73 -9.94
N ASN A 94 -9.48 -7.52 -11.02
CA ASN A 94 -9.08 -8.93 -10.95
C ASN A 94 -7.67 -9.11 -10.35
N ALA A 95 -6.73 -8.20 -10.68
CA ALA A 95 -5.38 -8.25 -10.13
C ALA A 95 -5.38 -7.97 -8.62
N ILE A 96 -6.18 -7.01 -8.16
CA ILE A 96 -6.35 -6.69 -6.74
C ILE A 96 -7.03 -7.84 -6.01
N GLU A 97 -8.09 -8.43 -6.58
CA GLU A 97 -8.80 -9.56 -5.98
C GLU A 97 -7.87 -10.77 -5.80
N ALA A 98 -7.05 -11.07 -6.81
CA ALA A 98 -6.04 -12.13 -6.72
C ALA A 98 -4.96 -11.86 -5.63
N LEU A 99 -4.62 -10.59 -5.37
CA LEU A 99 -3.72 -10.20 -4.29
C LEU A 99 -4.42 -10.28 -2.93
N LYS A 100 -5.66 -9.77 -2.80
CA LYS A 100 -6.48 -9.88 -1.59
C LYS A 100 -6.72 -11.34 -1.18
N ALA A 101 -6.90 -12.25 -2.14
CA ALA A 101 -7.06 -13.68 -1.86
C ALA A 101 -5.86 -14.30 -1.14
N LYS A 102 -4.64 -13.77 -1.34
CA LYS A 102 -3.43 -14.19 -0.61
C LYS A 102 -3.37 -13.65 0.83
N LEU A 103 -4.13 -12.62 1.13
CA LEU A 103 -4.23 -11.98 2.44
C LEU A 103 -5.45 -12.44 3.24
N ALA A 104 -6.22 -13.40 2.72
CA ALA A 104 -7.42 -13.91 3.39
C ALA A 104 -7.10 -14.38 4.80
N ILE A 105 -7.95 -13.98 5.75
CA ILE A 105 -7.89 -14.44 7.14
C ILE A 105 -8.08 -15.95 7.15
N ASN A 106 -7.27 -16.65 7.91
CA ASN A 106 -7.41 -18.08 8.14
C ASN A 106 -8.05 -18.34 9.50
N ALA A 107 -8.80 -19.43 9.59
CA ALA A 107 -9.39 -19.88 10.83
C ALA A 107 -8.93 -21.31 11.12
N ARG A 108 -8.63 -21.59 12.38
CA ARG A 108 -8.35 -22.94 12.85
C ARG A 108 -9.67 -23.57 13.24
N VAL A 109 -10.12 -24.56 12.47
CA VAL A 109 -11.44 -25.21 12.62
C VAL A 109 -11.28 -26.68 12.89
N LYS A 110 -12.14 -27.25 13.76
CA LYS A 110 -12.19 -28.67 14.01
C LYS A 110 -13.16 -29.33 13.01
N ARG A 111 -12.66 -30.21 12.15
CA ARG A 111 -13.45 -30.98 11.17
C ARG A 111 -12.95 -32.42 11.12
N ASP A 112 -13.86 -33.38 11.09
CA ASP A 112 -13.55 -34.82 11.13
C ASP A 112 -12.59 -35.14 12.29
N ASP A 113 -12.85 -34.61 13.49
CA ASP A 113 -12.05 -34.74 14.72
C ASP A 113 -10.60 -34.24 14.65
N ALA A 114 -10.25 -33.49 13.62
CA ALA A 114 -8.92 -32.93 13.41
C ALA A 114 -8.96 -31.40 13.31
N TRP A 115 -7.98 -30.72 13.93
CA TRP A 115 -7.77 -29.31 13.77
C TRP A 115 -7.10 -29.01 12.43
N VAL A 116 -7.80 -28.32 11.54
CA VAL A 116 -7.32 -27.91 10.22
C VAL A 116 -7.40 -26.41 10.08
N THR A 117 -6.48 -25.83 9.32
CA THR A 117 -6.53 -24.40 8.97
C THR A 117 -7.25 -24.25 7.64
N VAL A 118 -8.31 -23.45 7.62
CA VAL A 118 -9.09 -23.13 6.43
C VAL A 118 -9.16 -21.61 6.25
N SER A 119 -9.42 -21.14 5.03
CA SER A 119 -9.76 -19.73 4.84
C SER A 119 -11.04 -19.39 5.61
N ALA A 120 -11.06 -18.26 6.32
CA ALA A 120 -12.26 -17.78 7.03
C ALA A 120 -13.50 -17.73 6.13
N ARG A 121 -13.31 -17.52 4.82
CA ARG A 121 -14.36 -17.55 3.80
C ARG A 121 -15.10 -18.90 3.72
N GLN A 122 -14.48 -19.99 4.16
CA GLN A 122 -15.04 -21.35 4.13
C GLN A 122 -15.73 -21.76 5.44
N LEU A 123 -15.82 -20.84 6.41
CA LEU A 123 -16.53 -21.08 7.65
C LEU A 123 -18.03 -21.09 7.41
N VAL A 124 -18.70 -21.98 8.13
CA VAL A 124 -20.15 -22.15 8.10
C VAL A 124 -20.72 -22.19 9.52
N PRO A 125 -21.99 -21.84 9.72
CA PRO A 125 -22.66 -22.06 11.00
C PRO A 125 -22.57 -23.53 11.43
N GLY A 126 -22.15 -23.76 12.68
CA GLY A 126 -21.87 -25.08 13.24
C GLY A 126 -20.38 -25.49 13.25
N ASP A 127 -19.47 -24.73 12.59
CA ASP A 127 -18.04 -24.97 12.73
C ASP A 127 -17.57 -24.65 14.16
N VAL A 128 -16.68 -25.50 14.66
CA VAL A 128 -15.95 -25.26 15.92
C VAL A 128 -14.61 -24.65 15.58
N ILE A 129 -14.37 -23.43 16.02
CA ILE A 129 -13.14 -22.69 15.79
C ILE A 129 -12.33 -22.52 17.07
N ARG A 130 -11.03 -22.30 16.95
CA ARG A 130 -10.14 -21.96 18.05
C ARG A 130 -9.68 -20.52 17.89
N LEU A 131 -9.90 -19.73 18.95
CA LEU A 131 -9.53 -18.31 19.03
C LEU A 131 -8.38 -18.14 20.00
N ARG A 132 -7.34 -17.43 19.63
CA ARG A 132 -6.12 -17.18 20.38
C ARG A 132 -5.76 -15.70 20.39
N LEU A 133 -4.89 -15.33 21.30
CA LEU A 133 -4.27 -14.01 21.35
C LEU A 133 -3.78 -13.61 19.94
N GLY A 134 -4.27 -12.46 19.46
CA GLY A 134 -3.90 -11.91 18.16
C GLY A 134 -4.79 -12.29 16.99
N ASP A 135 -5.69 -13.26 17.16
CA ASP A 135 -6.65 -13.64 16.14
C ASP A 135 -7.75 -12.58 15.98
N ILE A 136 -8.16 -12.33 14.74
CA ILE A 136 -9.43 -11.69 14.46
C ILE A 136 -10.51 -12.77 14.50
N VAL A 137 -11.58 -12.52 15.24
CA VAL A 137 -12.76 -13.38 15.23
C VAL A 137 -13.34 -13.45 13.82
N PRO A 138 -13.29 -14.61 13.15
CA PRO A 138 -13.54 -14.68 11.71
C PRO A 138 -15.03 -14.71 11.34
N ALA A 139 -15.90 -15.01 12.31
CA ALA A 139 -17.35 -15.09 12.18
C ALA A 139 -17.99 -14.87 13.55
N ASP A 140 -19.28 -14.58 13.63
CA ASP A 140 -19.94 -14.48 14.92
C ASP A 140 -20.02 -15.87 15.58
N ALA A 141 -19.50 -15.97 16.80
CA ALA A 141 -19.37 -17.24 17.49
C ALA A 141 -19.77 -17.14 18.97
N ARG A 142 -20.15 -18.27 19.55
CA ARG A 142 -20.40 -18.47 20.99
C ARG A 142 -19.23 -19.22 21.60
N LEU A 143 -18.70 -18.70 22.70
CA LEU A 143 -17.58 -19.30 23.40
C LEU A 143 -17.98 -20.64 24.02
N LEU A 144 -17.17 -21.67 23.79
CA LEU A 144 -17.29 -23.02 24.38
C LEU A 144 -16.54 -23.08 25.73
N ASP A 145 -16.43 -24.26 26.29
CA ASP A 145 -15.69 -24.44 27.53
C ASP A 145 -14.20 -24.08 27.38
N GLY A 146 -13.69 -23.32 28.34
CA GLY A 146 -12.32 -22.81 28.35
C GLY A 146 -12.13 -21.67 29.33
N ASP A 147 -10.92 -21.11 29.32
CA ASP A 147 -10.57 -19.97 30.15
C ASP A 147 -11.19 -18.67 29.63
N GLU A 148 -11.31 -17.69 30.53
CA GLU A 148 -11.76 -16.33 30.18
C GLU A 148 -10.87 -15.70 29.13
N VAL A 149 -11.48 -15.01 28.15
CA VAL A 149 -10.76 -14.29 27.10
C VAL A 149 -11.13 -12.81 27.11
N GLU A 150 -10.15 -11.96 26.85
CA GLU A 150 -10.40 -10.54 26.59
C GLU A 150 -10.51 -10.29 25.09
N VAL A 151 -11.60 -9.64 24.69
CA VAL A 151 -11.91 -9.36 23.28
C VAL A 151 -12.10 -7.87 23.08
N ASP A 152 -11.31 -7.29 22.21
CA ASP A 152 -11.43 -5.90 21.75
C ASP A 152 -12.52 -5.82 20.68
N GLN A 153 -13.60 -5.14 21.04
CA GLN A 153 -14.76 -4.90 20.15
C GLN A 153 -14.87 -3.43 19.74
N SER A 154 -13.84 -2.63 19.97
CA SER A 154 -13.84 -1.17 19.72
C SER A 154 -14.22 -0.79 18.29
N ALA A 155 -13.82 -1.59 17.31
CA ALA A 155 -14.19 -1.41 15.91
C ALA A 155 -15.69 -1.59 15.63
N LEU A 156 -16.42 -2.28 16.54
CA LEU A 156 -17.85 -2.58 16.38
C LEU A 156 -18.73 -1.73 17.30
N THR A 157 -18.28 -1.51 18.53
CA THR A 157 -19.08 -0.87 19.59
C THR A 157 -18.65 0.58 19.85
N GLY A 158 -17.45 0.97 19.42
CA GLY A 158 -16.85 2.26 19.75
C GLY A 158 -16.28 2.36 21.17
N GLU A 159 -16.39 1.31 21.98
CA GLU A 159 -15.84 1.24 23.32
C GLU A 159 -14.37 0.82 23.30
N SER A 160 -13.49 1.65 23.86
CA SER A 160 -12.03 1.51 23.77
C SER A 160 -11.44 0.42 24.68
N LEU A 161 -12.18 -0.10 25.65
CA LEU A 161 -11.70 -1.12 26.60
C LEU A 161 -12.06 -2.51 26.11
N PRO A 162 -11.12 -3.48 26.14
CA PRO A 162 -11.43 -4.88 25.88
C PRO A 162 -12.49 -5.40 26.86
N ALA A 163 -13.40 -6.21 26.34
CA ALA A 163 -14.45 -6.83 27.14
C ALA A 163 -14.03 -8.25 27.52
N SER A 164 -14.11 -8.55 28.83
CA SER A 164 -13.94 -9.91 29.29
C SER A 164 -15.12 -10.77 28.87
N ARG A 165 -14.86 -11.98 28.35
CA ARG A 165 -15.83 -12.91 27.82
C ARG A 165 -15.57 -14.30 28.38
N VAL A 166 -16.65 -14.95 28.83
CA VAL A 166 -16.64 -16.31 29.42
C VAL A 166 -17.44 -17.27 28.55
N THR A 167 -17.36 -18.53 28.88
CA THR A 167 -18.16 -19.60 28.26
C THR A 167 -19.63 -19.22 28.09
N GLY A 168 -20.15 -19.37 26.88
CA GLY A 168 -21.52 -19.02 26.49
C GLY A 168 -21.70 -17.60 25.98
N ASP A 169 -20.74 -16.72 26.17
CA ASP A 169 -20.80 -15.36 25.65
C ASP A 169 -20.66 -15.34 24.12
N ALA A 170 -21.20 -14.30 23.51
CA ALA A 170 -21.02 -14.03 22.07
C ALA A 170 -19.79 -13.20 21.81
N VAL A 171 -19.04 -13.58 20.78
CA VAL A 171 -17.99 -12.79 20.17
C VAL A 171 -18.33 -12.54 18.71
N PHE A 172 -18.03 -11.36 18.22
CA PHE A 172 -18.48 -10.90 16.90
C PHE A 172 -17.35 -10.84 15.88
N SER A 173 -17.69 -11.12 14.64
CA SER A 173 -16.77 -11.03 13.49
C SER A 173 -16.08 -9.66 13.43
N GLY A 174 -14.76 -9.65 13.25
CA GLY A 174 -13.96 -8.43 13.23
C GLY A 174 -13.42 -7.97 14.57
N SER A 175 -13.85 -8.57 15.70
CA SER A 175 -13.27 -8.37 17.03
C SER A 175 -11.87 -8.99 17.11
N ILE A 176 -11.01 -8.49 18.00
CA ILE A 176 -9.63 -8.96 18.18
C ILE A 176 -9.48 -9.58 19.56
N VAL A 177 -8.94 -10.79 19.62
CA VAL A 177 -8.61 -11.45 20.90
C VAL A 177 -7.35 -10.82 21.47
N ARG A 178 -7.47 -10.17 22.64
CA ARG A 178 -6.37 -9.47 23.33
C ARG A 178 -5.69 -10.34 24.38
N GLN A 179 -6.40 -11.32 24.92
CA GLN A 179 -5.87 -12.23 25.95
C GLN A 179 -6.62 -13.57 25.92
N GLY A 180 -5.89 -14.65 26.21
CA GLY A 180 -6.43 -16.00 26.39
C GLY A 180 -6.55 -16.82 25.10
N GLU A 181 -7.05 -18.03 25.24
CA GLU A 181 -7.30 -19.00 24.18
C GLU A 181 -8.56 -19.80 24.52
N ILE A 182 -9.53 -19.89 23.58
CA ILE A 182 -10.79 -20.59 23.81
C ILE A 182 -11.34 -21.21 22.52
N GLY A 183 -12.12 -22.29 22.66
CA GLY A 183 -12.96 -22.83 21.60
C GLY A 183 -14.22 -21.98 21.40
N ALA A 184 -14.72 -21.88 20.19
CA ALA A 184 -15.94 -21.15 19.88
C ALA A 184 -16.76 -21.85 18.80
N LEU A 185 -18.09 -21.82 18.92
CA LEU A 185 -19.04 -22.36 17.95
C LEU A 185 -19.56 -21.22 17.06
N VAL A 186 -19.30 -21.30 15.77
CA VAL A 186 -19.79 -20.32 14.78
C VAL A 186 -21.31 -20.43 14.65
N TYR A 187 -22.05 -19.32 14.86
CA TYR A 187 -23.49 -19.29 14.68
C TYR A 187 -23.97 -18.40 13.53
N ALA A 188 -23.19 -17.42 13.08
CA ALA A 188 -23.53 -16.59 11.94
C ALA A 188 -22.30 -16.25 11.10
N THR A 189 -22.49 -16.20 9.78
CA THR A 189 -21.43 -15.93 8.79
C THR A 189 -21.89 -14.87 7.77
N GLY A 190 -20.93 -14.19 7.14
CA GLY A 190 -21.14 -13.22 6.06
C GLY A 190 -22.10 -12.08 6.43
N THR A 191 -23.09 -11.84 5.59
CA THR A 191 -24.12 -10.79 5.83
C THR A 191 -25.00 -11.05 7.04
N GLY A 192 -25.04 -12.28 7.56
CA GLY A 192 -25.79 -12.64 8.77
C GLY A 192 -25.10 -12.21 10.06
N THR A 193 -23.81 -11.86 10.03
CA THR A 193 -23.05 -11.41 11.21
C THR A 193 -23.51 -10.04 11.70
N TYR A 194 -23.22 -9.73 12.96
CA TYR A 194 -23.49 -8.43 13.55
C TYR A 194 -22.85 -7.29 12.73
N PHE A 195 -21.61 -7.49 12.31
CA PHE A 195 -20.90 -6.54 11.45
C PHE A 195 -21.48 -6.48 10.04
N GLY A 196 -21.86 -7.62 9.45
CA GLY A 196 -22.46 -7.70 8.14
C GLY A 196 -23.75 -6.89 8.01
N LYS A 197 -24.57 -6.89 9.06
CA LYS A 197 -25.81 -6.08 9.13
C LYS A 197 -25.54 -4.58 9.27
N THR A 198 -24.42 -4.20 9.89
CA THR A 198 -24.06 -2.79 10.16
C THR A 198 -23.22 -2.19 9.04
N ALA A 199 -22.43 -3.01 8.33
CA ALA A 199 -21.53 -2.56 7.25
C ALA A 199 -22.26 -1.91 6.07
N GLU A 200 -23.50 -2.30 5.82
CA GLU A 200 -24.38 -1.69 4.80
C GLU A 200 -24.68 -0.21 5.10
N LEU A 201 -24.63 0.20 6.39
CA LEU A 201 -24.87 1.58 6.83
C LEU A 201 -23.61 2.47 6.80
N VAL A 202 -22.41 1.89 6.72
CA VAL A 202 -21.11 2.61 6.84
C VAL A 202 -20.38 2.73 5.50
N ALA A 203 -20.87 2.11 4.43
CA ALA A 203 -20.20 2.03 3.12
C ALA A 203 -19.95 3.37 2.42
N ASP A 204 -20.47 4.50 2.92
CA ASP A 204 -20.46 5.80 2.22
C ASP A 204 -19.36 6.80 2.66
N ALA A 205 -18.49 6.47 3.61
CA ALA A 205 -17.42 7.39 4.04
C ALA A 205 -16.16 7.24 3.18
N LYS A 206 -16.14 7.88 2.00
CA LYS A 206 -14.97 7.96 1.12
C LYS A 206 -14.05 9.10 1.53
N THR A 207 -12.91 8.80 2.15
CA THR A 207 -11.81 9.76 2.29
C THR A 207 -11.07 9.94 0.96
N VAL A 208 -10.95 11.19 0.49
CA VAL A 208 -10.26 11.54 -0.77
C VAL A 208 -8.76 11.48 -0.55
N SER A 209 -8.05 10.61 -1.25
CA SER A 209 -6.58 10.46 -1.17
C SER A 209 -5.82 11.65 -1.75
N HIS A 210 -4.50 11.77 -1.43
CA HIS A 210 -3.61 12.78 -2.01
C HIS A 210 -3.58 12.67 -3.53
N PHE A 211 -3.54 11.44 -4.07
CA PHE A 211 -3.63 11.12 -5.48
C PHE A 211 -4.91 11.67 -6.14
N GLN A 212 -6.08 11.38 -5.57
CA GLN A 212 -7.34 11.89 -6.11
C GLN A 212 -7.37 13.42 -6.12
N ARG A 213 -6.84 14.07 -5.08
CA ARG A 213 -6.72 15.54 -5.01
C ARG A 213 -5.80 16.09 -6.11
N ALA A 214 -4.67 15.42 -6.41
CA ALA A 214 -3.77 15.82 -7.48
C ALA A 214 -4.44 15.69 -8.86
N VAL A 215 -5.11 14.57 -9.14
CA VAL A 215 -5.85 14.34 -10.39
C VAL A 215 -6.98 15.36 -10.57
N LEU A 216 -7.73 15.66 -9.50
CA LEU A 216 -8.79 16.70 -9.54
C LEU A 216 -8.21 18.09 -9.80
N LYS A 217 -7.07 18.46 -9.20
CA LYS A 217 -6.40 19.74 -9.48
C LYS A 217 -5.99 19.86 -10.95
N ILE A 218 -5.42 18.82 -11.52
CA ILE A 218 -5.03 18.80 -12.94
C ILE A 218 -6.26 18.90 -13.84
N GLY A 219 -7.30 18.08 -13.54
CA GLY A 219 -8.55 18.11 -14.28
C GLY A 219 -9.21 19.50 -14.27
N ASN A 220 -9.34 20.10 -13.09
CA ASN A 220 -9.91 21.44 -12.93
C ASN A 220 -9.10 22.51 -13.69
N TYR A 221 -7.76 22.45 -13.64
CA TYR A 221 -6.91 23.36 -14.38
C TYR A 221 -7.18 23.30 -15.91
N LEU A 222 -7.24 22.09 -16.46
CA LEU A 222 -7.48 21.89 -17.89
C LEU A 222 -8.91 22.26 -18.29
N ILE A 223 -9.93 21.97 -17.47
CA ILE A 223 -11.32 22.34 -17.72
C ILE A 223 -11.49 23.86 -17.72
N ILE A 224 -10.95 24.55 -16.72
CA ILE A 224 -11.03 26.02 -16.63
C ILE A 224 -10.39 26.66 -17.87
N LEU A 225 -9.21 26.19 -18.25
CA LEU A 225 -8.51 26.69 -19.43
C LEU A 225 -9.29 26.41 -20.72
N ALA A 226 -9.84 25.20 -20.89
CA ALA A 226 -10.62 24.85 -22.06
C ALA A 226 -11.88 25.71 -22.18
N VAL A 227 -12.62 25.90 -21.10
CA VAL A 227 -13.82 26.74 -21.06
C VAL A 227 -13.47 28.19 -21.41
N ALA A 228 -12.37 28.73 -20.86
CA ALA A 228 -11.92 30.08 -21.19
C ALA A 228 -11.60 30.25 -22.68
N LEU A 229 -10.82 29.31 -23.26
CA LEU A 229 -10.43 29.37 -24.67
C LEU A 229 -11.64 29.18 -25.60
N VAL A 230 -12.53 28.23 -25.29
CA VAL A 230 -13.76 28.01 -26.05
C VAL A 230 -14.68 29.24 -25.99
N THR A 231 -14.81 29.89 -24.83
CA THR A 231 -15.55 31.13 -24.71
C THR A 231 -15.00 32.23 -25.64
N VAL A 232 -13.68 32.38 -25.68
CA VAL A 232 -13.03 33.34 -26.59
C VAL A 232 -13.30 32.99 -28.06
N ILE A 233 -13.24 31.72 -28.45
CA ILE A 233 -13.57 31.26 -29.82
C ILE A 233 -15.01 31.61 -30.16
N VAL A 234 -15.97 31.25 -29.30
CA VAL A 234 -17.40 31.50 -29.56
C VAL A 234 -17.72 33.00 -29.66
N VAL A 235 -17.18 33.80 -28.74
CA VAL A 235 -17.37 35.27 -28.80
C VAL A 235 -16.78 35.84 -30.09
N THR A 236 -15.60 35.41 -30.50
CA THR A 236 -14.96 35.89 -31.74
C THR A 236 -15.77 35.47 -32.97
N ALA A 237 -16.28 34.24 -33.01
CA ALA A 237 -17.13 33.78 -34.13
C ALA A 237 -18.45 34.57 -34.22
N ILE A 238 -19.08 34.88 -33.08
CA ILE A 238 -20.28 35.75 -33.06
C ILE A 238 -19.95 37.15 -33.63
N LEU A 239 -18.83 37.73 -33.18
CA LEU A 239 -18.41 39.06 -33.66
C LEU A 239 -18.05 39.08 -35.17
N ARG A 240 -17.63 37.95 -35.72
CA ARG A 240 -17.33 37.77 -37.14
C ARG A 240 -18.56 37.44 -37.99
N GLY A 241 -19.67 37.04 -37.37
CA GLY A 241 -20.86 36.58 -38.08
C GLY A 241 -20.75 35.16 -38.62
N ASP A 242 -19.85 34.34 -38.07
CA ASP A 242 -19.67 32.94 -38.46
C ASP A 242 -20.91 32.12 -38.12
N ALA A 243 -21.11 30.98 -38.78
CA ALA A 243 -22.21 30.06 -38.49
C ALA A 243 -22.14 29.51 -37.08
N ILE A 244 -23.01 29.99 -36.19
CA ILE A 244 -22.98 29.65 -34.75
C ILE A 244 -23.02 28.15 -34.50
N LEU A 245 -23.80 27.39 -35.29
CA LEU A 245 -23.94 25.95 -35.12
C LEU A 245 -22.64 25.17 -35.39
N THR A 246 -21.93 25.57 -36.47
CA THR A 246 -20.63 24.99 -36.81
C THR A 246 -19.55 25.32 -35.76
N THR A 247 -19.55 26.58 -35.28
CA THR A 247 -18.65 27.04 -34.23
C THR A 247 -18.91 26.28 -32.91
N LEU A 248 -20.19 26.11 -32.54
CA LEU A 248 -20.57 25.40 -31.33
C LEU A 248 -20.17 23.90 -31.38
N GLN A 249 -20.40 23.24 -32.53
CA GLN A 249 -19.96 21.86 -32.75
C GLN A 249 -18.44 21.71 -32.59
N PHE A 250 -17.68 22.61 -33.21
CA PHE A 250 -16.23 22.61 -33.11
C PHE A 250 -15.76 22.91 -31.67
N ALA A 251 -16.33 23.91 -31.02
CA ALA A 251 -16.06 24.25 -29.63
C ALA A 251 -16.31 23.06 -28.68
N LEU A 252 -17.37 22.30 -28.93
CA LEU A 252 -17.70 21.12 -28.16
C LEU A 252 -16.66 20.00 -28.35
N VAL A 253 -16.28 19.71 -29.60
CA VAL A 253 -15.22 18.73 -29.92
C VAL A 253 -13.88 19.12 -29.30
N LEU A 254 -13.55 20.41 -29.34
CA LEU A 254 -12.33 20.94 -28.72
C LEU A 254 -12.36 20.77 -27.18
N THR A 255 -13.52 21.05 -26.57
CA THR A 255 -13.68 20.87 -25.12
C THR A 255 -13.53 19.40 -24.72
N VAL A 256 -14.11 18.47 -25.50
CA VAL A 256 -13.96 17.02 -25.28
C VAL A 256 -12.50 16.61 -25.39
N ALA A 257 -11.77 17.09 -26.39
CA ALA A 257 -10.34 16.80 -26.56
C ALA A 257 -9.46 17.35 -25.41
N ALA A 258 -9.94 18.42 -24.75
CA ALA A 258 -9.24 19.05 -23.62
C ALA A 258 -9.33 18.27 -22.32
N ILE A 259 -10.35 17.45 -22.15
CA ILE A 259 -10.58 16.72 -20.91
C ILE A 259 -9.73 15.44 -20.90
N PRO A 260 -8.89 15.23 -19.88
CA PRO A 260 -8.03 14.04 -19.81
C PRO A 260 -8.83 12.81 -19.35
N VAL A 261 -9.75 12.32 -20.17
CA VAL A 261 -10.67 11.20 -19.87
C VAL A 261 -9.91 9.94 -19.44
N ALA A 262 -8.81 9.63 -20.11
CA ALA A 262 -8.00 8.44 -19.84
C ALA A 262 -7.11 8.57 -18.59
N MET A 263 -6.98 9.77 -17.98
CA MET A 263 -6.01 10.01 -16.92
C MET A 263 -6.23 9.15 -15.68
N PRO A 264 -7.42 9.08 -15.07
CA PRO A 264 -7.65 8.22 -13.91
C PRO A 264 -7.36 6.75 -14.21
N THR A 265 -7.74 6.30 -15.41
CA THR A 265 -7.56 4.90 -15.84
C THR A 265 -6.08 4.55 -16.03
N VAL A 266 -5.30 5.36 -16.75
CA VAL A 266 -3.86 5.12 -16.97
C VAL A 266 -3.09 5.11 -15.64
N LEU A 267 -3.45 6.01 -14.72
CA LEU A 267 -2.83 6.05 -13.40
C LEU A 267 -3.20 4.83 -12.57
N SER A 268 -4.45 4.39 -12.60
CA SER A 268 -4.91 3.16 -11.93
C SER A 268 -4.23 1.91 -12.50
N VAL A 269 -4.11 1.80 -13.82
CA VAL A 269 -3.37 0.71 -14.48
C VAL A 269 -1.89 0.73 -14.08
N THR A 270 -1.27 1.90 -14.03
CA THR A 270 0.13 2.04 -13.61
C THR A 270 0.33 1.56 -12.17
N MET A 271 -0.59 1.90 -11.26
CA MET A 271 -0.57 1.40 -9.88
C MET A 271 -0.84 -0.10 -9.81
N ALA A 272 -1.78 -0.65 -10.60
CA ALA A 272 -2.07 -2.08 -10.63
C ALA A 272 -0.88 -2.91 -11.16
N VAL A 273 -0.22 -2.45 -12.24
CA VAL A 273 1.03 -3.03 -12.74
C VAL A 273 2.12 -2.94 -11.67
N GLY A 274 2.19 -1.80 -10.97
CA GLY A 274 3.08 -1.57 -9.84
C GLY A 274 2.85 -2.54 -8.70
N ALA A 275 1.60 -2.74 -8.26
CA ALA A 275 1.24 -3.71 -7.23
C ALA A 275 1.67 -5.14 -7.61
N ARG A 276 1.52 -5.52 -8.89
CA ARG A 276 2.02 -6.80 -9.39
C ARG A 276 3.56 -6.91 -9.31
N LEU A 277 4.28 -5.83 -9.58
CA LEU A 277 5.74 -5.79 -9.47
C LEU A 277 6.19 -5.88 -8.01
N LEU A 278 5.50 -5.19 -7.09
CA LEU A 278 5.73 -5.28 -5.65
C LEU A 278 5.45 -6.69 -5.12
N ALA A 279 4.36 -7.33 -5.56
CA ALA A 279 4.06 -8.71 -5.19
C ALA A 279 5.16 -9.71 -5.63
N LYS A 280 5.80 -9.49 -6.79
CA LYS A 280 6.98 -10.27 -7.21
C LYS A 280 8.20 -10.04 -6.31
N LYS A 281 8.27 -8.89 -5.64
CA LYS A 281 9.27 -8.52 -4.64
C LYS A 281 8.83 -8.89 -3.21
N GLN A 282 7.83 -9.78 -3.08
CA GLN A 282 7.33 -10.29 -1.81
C GLN A 282 6.61 -9.24 -0.93
N ALA A 283 6.16 -8.13 -1.52
CA ALA A 283 5.34 -7.11 -0.86
C ALA A 283 3.96 -7.06 -1.51
N ILE A 284 2.93 -7.51 -0.79
CA ILE A 284 1.54 -7.50 -1.25
C ILE A 284 0.87 -6.21 -0.83
N VAL A 285 0.28 -5.50 -1.77
CA VAL A 285 -0.41 -4.24 -1.56
C VAL A 285 -1.91 -4.50 -1.35
N SER A 286 -2.45 -4.06 -0.21
CA SER A 286 -3.88 -4.15 0.12
C SER A 286 -4.69 -3.01 -0.49
N ARG A 287 -4.09 -1.80 -0.58
CA ARG A 287 -4.69 -0.60 -1.17
C ARG A 287 -3.73 0.03 -2.17
N LEU A 288 -4.17 0.28 -3.42
CA LEU A 288 -3.29 0.83 -4.47
C LEU A 288 -2.69 2.20 -4.11
N VAL A 289 -3.43 3.00 -3.36
CA VAL A 289 -2.97 4.33 -2.91
C VAL A 289 -1.72 4.23 -2.03
N ALA A 290 -1.56 3.15 -1.28
CA ALA A 290 -0.37 2.94 -0.46
C ALA A 290 0.94 2.92 -1.25
N ILE A 291 0.90 2.64 -2.55
CA ILE A 291 2.08 2.71 -3.43
C ILE A 291 2.60 4.14 -3.55
N GLU A 292 1.69 5.10 -3.63
CA GLU A 292 2.02 6.51 -3.68
C GLU A 292 2.57 6.99 -2.33
N GLU A 293 1.87 6.67 -1.24
CA GLU A 293 2.31 7.05 0.11
C GLU A 293 3.68 6.45 0.42
N LEU A 294 3.92 5.17 0.07
CA LEU A 294 5.21 4.52 0.25
C LEU A 294 6.34 5.19 -0.57
N ALA A 295 6.03 5.73 -1.74
CA ALA A 295 7.02 6.49 -2.51
C ALA A 295 7.46 7.79 -1.82
N GLY A 296 6.56 8.38 -1.04
CA GLY A 296 6.76 9.61 -0.29
C GLY A 296 7.35 9.43 1.11
N VAL A 297 7.43 8.21 1.63
CA VAL A 297 7.95 7.96 2.99
C VAL A 297 9.34 8.55 3.16
N ASP A 298 9.48 9.43 4.15
CA ASP A 298 10.72 10.07 4.61
C ASP A 298 11.11 9.64 6.03
N VAL A 299 10.14 9.17 6.84
CA VAL A 299 10.39 8.57 8.15
C VAL A 299 9.78 7.17 8.19
N LEU A 300 10.59 6.17 8.53
CA LEU A 300 10.15 4.79 8.72
C LEU A 300 10.28 4.40 10.20
N CYS A 301 9.17 4.34 10.90
CA CYS A 301 9.09 3.79 12.25
C CYS A 301 9.13 2.26 12.16
N ALA A 302 10.28 1.69 12.47
CA ALA A 302 10.52 0.26 12.37
C ALA A 302 10.32 -0.42 13.73
N ASP A 303 9.37 -1.35 13.83
CA ASP A 303 9.34 -2.25 14.98
C ASP A 303 10.64 -3.08 14.99
N LYS A 304 11.18 -3.34 16.18
CA LYS A 304 12.45 -4.06 16.32
C LYS A 304 12.34 -5.49 15.81
N THR A 305 11.33 -6.20 16.33
CA THR A 305 11.18 -7.65 16.18
C THR A 305 10.74 -8.02 14.76
N GLY A 306 11.41 -8.99 14.12
CA GLY A 306 11.06 -9.43 12.76
C GLY A 306 11.39 -8.44 11.64
N THR A 307 11.73 -7.19 11.95
CA THR A 307 12.13 -6.14 11.00
C THR A 307 13.64 -5.90 11.04
N LEU A 308 14.17 -5.45 12.18
CA LEU A 308 15.59 -5.18 12.39
C LEU A 308 16.33 -6.43 12.88
N THR A 309 15.61 -7.34 13.53
CA THR A 309 16.11 -8.58 14.08
C THR A 309 15.52 -9.79 13.37
N GLN A 310 16.09 -10.97 13.62
CA GLN A 310 15.71 -12.22 12.93
C GLN A 310 14.36 -12.79 13.39
N ASN A 311 13.78 -12.29 14.49
CA ASN A 311 12.63 -12.88 15.20
C ASN A 311 12.91 -14.36 15.55
N SER A 312 14.14 -14.64 15.89
CA SER A 312 14.63 -15.97 16.25
C SER A 312 15.37 -15.87 17.57
N LEU A 313 14.59 -15.93 18.67
CA LEU A 313 15.18 -15.87 19.99
C LEU A 313 16.17 -17.00 20.18
N THR A 314 17.32 -16.66 20.72
CA THR A 314 18.42 -17.60 21.04
C THR A 314 18.65 -17.55 22.54
N LEU A 315 18.81 -18.71 23.16
CA LEU A 315 19.12 -18.84 24.58
C LEU A 315 20.65 -18.65 24.80
N GLY A 316 21.01 -17.73 25.69
CA GLY A 316 22.38 -17.56 26.14
C GLY A 316 22.66 -18.42 27.37
N THR A 317 23.87 -18.28 27.95
CA THR A 317 24.26 -19.01 29.18
C THR A 317 23.45 -18.50 30.38
N PRO A 318 22.68 -19.37 31.07
CA PRO A 318 21.88 -18.98 32.22
C PRO A 318 22.70 -18.49 33.40
N PHE A 319 22.16 -17.51 34.14
CA PHE A 319 22.58 -17.27 35.52
C PHE A 319 21.94 -18.29 36.43
N THR A 320 22.70 -18.88 37.36
CA THR A 320 22.26 -19.88 38.30
C THR A 320 22.55 -19.46 39.72
N ILE A 321 21.74 -19.91 40.66
CA ILE A 321 22.02 -19.78 42.10
C ILE A 321 22.96 -20.93 42.54
N ASP A 322 23.53 -20.78 43.72
CA ASP A 322 24.40 -21.81 44.30
C ASP A 322 23.70 -23.18 44.37
N GLY A 323 24.39 -24.25 43.93
CA GLY A 323 23.87 -25.58 43.88
C GLY A 323 22.95 -25.94 42.72
N VAL A 324 22.65 -25.02 41.82
CA VAL A 324 21.83 -25.24 40.63
C VAL A 324 22.71 -25.19 39.35
N THR A 325 22.52 -26.18 38.48
CA THR A 325 23.26 -26.21 37.19
C THR A 325 22.49 -25.44 36.08
N PRO A 326 23.20 -24.93 35.08
CA PRO A 326 22.54 -24.34 33.90
C PRO A 326 21.52 -25.26 33.26
N ALA A 327 21.81 -26.53 33.13
CA ALA A 327 20.90 -27.54 32.58
C ALA A 327 19.61 -27.67 33.40
N THR A 328 19.69 -27.53 34.72
CA THR A 328 18.51 -27.54 35.60
C THR A 328 17.62 -26.30 35.38
N VAL A 329 18.20 -25.11 35.20
CA VAL A 329 17.44 -23.88 34.92
C VAL A 329 16.75 -24.00 33.56
N ILE A 330 17.43 -24.48 32.53
CA ILE A 330 16.89 -24.70 31.20
C ILE A 330 15.74 -25.73 31.24
N LEU A 331 15.92 -26.85 31.95
CA LEU A 331 14.93 -27.91 32.06
C LEU A 331 13.65 -27.37 32.73
N ASN A 332 13.75 -26.64 33.85
CA ASN A 332 12.58 -26.08 34.54
C ASN A 332 11.86 -25.04 33.67
N GLY A 333 12.63 -24.21 32.94
CA GLY A 333 12.07 -23.29 31.95
C GLY A 333 11.37 -24.02 30.80
N ALA A 334 11.94 -25.12 30.31
CA ALA A 334 11.36 -25.92 29.23
C ALA A 334 10.07 -26.64 29.66
N LEU A 335 10.01 -27.13 30.88
CA LEU A 335 8.78 -27.74 31.47
C LEU A 335 7.66 -26.72 31.66
N ALA A 336 8.00 -25.43 31.82
CA ALA A 336 7.05 -24.30 31.84
C ALA A 336 6.80 -23.70 30.43
N SER A 337 7.12 -24.44 29.35
CA SER A 337 6.98 -24.04 27.94
C SER A 337 6.10 -25.04 27.19
N ARG A 338 5.44 -24.59 26.12
CA ARG A 338 4.66 -25.44 25.20
C ARG A 338 5.17 -25.34 23.77
N ALA A 339 5.56 -26.46 23.16
CA ALA A 339 5.93 -26.51 21.75
C ALA A 339 4.74 -26.28 20.79
N GLU A 340 3.52 -26.61 21.23
CA GLU A 340 2.31 -26.57 20.40
C GLU A 340 1.85 -25.17 20.03
N ASN A 341 2.20 -24.15 20.83
CA ASN A 341 1.78 -22.78 20.64
C ASN A 341 2.66 -21.99 19.67
N ASP A 342 3.79 -22.58 19.23
CA ASP A 342 4.80 -21.97 18.34
C ASP A 342 5.29 -20.59 18.84
N ASP A 343 5.24 -20.38 20.17
CA ASP A 343 5.74 -19.16 20.82
C ASP A 343 7.26 -19.04 20.68
N PRO A 344 7.83 -17.90 20.25
CA PRO A 344 9.26 -17.74 20.06
C PRO A 344 10.08 -17.93 21.34
N ILE A 345 9.55 -17.51 22.49
CA ILE A 345 10.21 -17.68 23.81
C ILE A 345 10.25 -19.16 24.18
N ASP A 346 9.11 -19.84 24.04
CA ASP A 346 9.01 -21.28 24.32
C ASP A 346 9.93 -22.10 23.42
N ARG A 347 9.99 -21.77 22.12
CA ARG A 347 10.91 -22.42 21.18
C ARG A 347 12.38 -22.22 21.55
N ALA A 348 12.75 -21.00 21.93
CA ALA A 348 14.12 -20.69 22.33
C ALA A 348 14.54 -21.46 23.59
N VAL A 349 13.66 -21.56 24.58
CA VAL A 349 13.91 -22.29 25.84
C VAL A 349 13.97 -23.80 25.58
N LEU A 350 13.02 -24.34 24.81
CA LEU A 350 13.01 -25.77 24.42
C LEU A 350 14.23 -26.12 23.55
N GLY A 351 14.63 -25.22 22.63
CA GLY A 351 15.82 -25.38 21.79
C GLY A 351 17.14 -25.31 22.57
N GLY A 352 17.12 -24.80 23.79
CA GLY A 352 18.30 -24.74 24.67
C GLY A 352 18.59 -26.06 25.41
N LEU A 353 17.71 -27.06 25.31
CA LEU A 353 17.97 -28.40 25.88
C LEU A 353 19.03 -29.13 25.06
N GLU A 354 20.06 -29.68 25.72
CA GLU A 354 21.09 -30.52 25.07
C GLU A 354 20.50 -31.80 24.49
N ASP A 355 19.56 -32.41 25.17
CA ASP A 355 18.77 -33.57 24.70
C ASP A 355 17.26 -33.38 25.02
N ALA A 356 16.47 -33.17 23.99
CA ALA A 356 14.99 -33.03 24.13
C ALA A 356 14.31 -34.28 24.73
N LYS A 357 15.00 -35.46 24.70
CA LYS A 357 14.44 -36.69 25.31
C LYS A 357 14.32 -36.62 26.83
N VAL A 358 15.04 -35.69 27.48
CA VAL A 358 14.92 -35.47 28.93
C VAL A 358 13.48 -35.13 29.31
N LEU A 359 12.74 -34.45 28.45
CA LEU A 359 11.34 -34.14 28.69
C LEU A 359 10.42 -35.37 28.76
N GLN A 360 10.80 -36.48 28.16
CA GLN A 360 10.00 -37.73 28.20
C GLN A 360 9.93 -38.37 29.60
N ALA A 361 10.81 -37.96 30.51
CA ALA A 361 10.76 -38.35 31.89
C ALA A 361 9.71 -37.60 32.73
N TYR A 362 9.03 -36.64 32.15
CA TYR A 362 8.10 -35.75 32.81
C TYR A 362 6.79 -35.66 32.04
N ALA A 363 5.66 -35.63 32.77
CA ALA A 363 4.33 -35.39 32.24
C ALA A 363 3.79 -34.07 32.78
N VAL A 364 3.49 -33.09 31.92
CA VAL A 364 2.80 -31.87 32.31
C VAL A 364 1.32 -32.17 32.46
N THR A 365 0.81 -32.15 33.73
CA THR A 365 -0.56 -32.48 34.08
C THR A 365 -1.50 -31.28 34.03
N HIS A 366 -0.98 -30.08 34.29
CA HIS A 366 -1.70 -28.80 34.18
C HIS A 366 -0.76 -27.73 33.69
N PHE A 367 -1.26 -26.80 32.84
CA PHE A 367 -0.47 -25.71 32.30
C PHE A 367 -1.30 -24.42 32.26
N GLU A 368 -0.80 -23.38 32.90
CA GLU A 368 -1.34 -22.05 32.82
C GLU A 368 -0.52 -21.23 31.77
N PRO A 369 -1.15 -20.76 30.68
CA PRO A 369 -0.47 -19.96 29.66
C PRO A 369 -0.01 -18.61 30.22
N PHE A 370 0.77 -17.87 29.43
CA PHE A 370 1.28 -16.57 29.82
C PHE A 370 0.13 -15.59 30.08
N ASP A 371 0.14 -15.02 31.27
CA ASP A 371 -0.79 -13.97 31.69
C ASP A 371 -0.06 -12.62 31.75
N PRO A 372 -0.50 -11.58 31.00
CA PRO A 372 0.12 -10.25 30.99
C PRO A 372 0.10 -9.55 32.35
N VAL A 373 -0.85 -9.86 33.21
CA VAL A 373 -0.97 -9.28 34.56
C VAL A 373 -0.01 -9.97 35.53
N ARG A 374 -0.04 -11.28 35.58
CA ARG A 374 0.89 -12.11 36.40
C ARG A 374 2.30 -12.17 35.81
N LYS A 375 2.48 -11.87 34.53
CA LYS A 375 3.73 -11.83 33.77
C LYS A 375 4.52 -13.15 33.83
N ARG A 376 3.84 -14.31 33.85
CA ARG A 376 4.46 -15.62 33.96
C ARG A 376 3.58 -16.73 33.35
N THR A 377 4.20 -17.86 33.00
CA THR A 377 3.57 -19.16 32.76
C THR A 377 3.75 -20.02 33.98
N GLU A 378 2.86 -21.03 34.20
CA GLU A 378 3.00 -22.04 35.29
C GLU A 378 2.67 -23.42 34.74
N ALA A 379 3.37 -24.45 35.20
CA ALA A 379 3.07 -25.83 34.87
C ALA A 379 3.17 -26.73 36.10
N THR A 380 2.23 -27.65 36.26
CA THR A 380 2.30 -28.75 37.22
C THR A 380 2.83 -29.99 36.48
N VAL A 381 3.89 -30.57 37.01
CA VAL A 381 4.66 -31.63 36.37
C VAL A 381 4.70 -32.87 37.28
N ALA A 382 4.46 -34.05 36.70
CA ALA A 382 4.67 -35.35 37.33
C ALA A 382 5.88 -36.03 36.70
N GLY A 383 6.89 -36.39 37.50
CA GLY A 383 8.02 -37.20 37.09
C GLY A 383 7.63 -38.69 37.00
N THR A 384 8.36 -39.45 36.20
CA THR A 384 8.23 -40.92 36.09
C THR A 384 8.55 -41.66 37.38
N ASP A 385 9.22 -41.01 38.32
CA ASP A 385 9.54 -41.50 39.67
C ASP A 385 8.41 -41.26 40.69
N GLY A 386 7.26 -40.68 40.23
CA GLY A 386 6.09 -40.36 41.06
C GLY A 386 6.22 -39.05 41.82
N THR A 387 7.26 -38.26 41.59
CA THR A 387 7.36 -36.89 42.18
C THR A 387 6.47 -35.92 41.45
N THR A 388 5.78 -35.03 42.19
CA THR A 388 4.99 -33.94 41.63
C THR A 388 5.60 -32.61 42.06
N PHE A 389 5.81 -31.69 41.11
CA PHE A 389 6.32 -30.36 41.37
C PHE A 389 5.72 -29.34 40.41
N LYS A 390 5.85 -28.07 40.74
CA LYS A 390 5.41 -26.96 39.88
C LYS A 390 6.64 -26.19 39.36
N VAL A 391 6.54 -25.69 38.13
CA VAL A 391 7.56 -24.84 37.52
C VAL A 391 6.90 -23.59 36.94
N THR A 392 7.62 -22.48 36.96
CA THR A 392 7.17 -21.21 36.40
C THR A 392 8.32 -20.48 35.74
N LYS A 393 8.04 -19.79 34.65
CA LYS A 393 8.97 -18.86 34.04
C LYS A 393 8.24 -17.56 33.68
N GLY A 394 8.95 -16.41 33.76
CA GLY A 394 8.33 -15.12 33.48
C GLY A 394 9.27 -13.94 33.74
N ALA A 395 8.70 -12.75 33.88
CA ALA A 395 9.46 -11.56 34.23
C ALA A 395 10.26 -11.78 35.52
N PRO A 396 11.59 -11.54 35.57
CA PRO A 396 12.41 -11.84 36.76
C PRO A 396 11.86 -11.25 38.05
N GLN A 397 11.32 -10.01 37.99
CA GLN A 397 10.74 -9.32 39.14
C GLN A 397 9.47 -10.05 39.67
N ALA A 398 8.63 -10.56 38.75
CA ALA A 398 7.44 -11.30 39.11
C ALA A 398 7.78 -12.65 39.72
N ILE A 399 8.79 -13.35 39.19
CA ILE A 399 9.25 -14.63 39.70
C ILE A 399 9.96 -14.46 41.07
N LEU A 400 10.80 -13.42 41.23
CA LEU A 400 11.44 -13.08 42.50
C LEU A 400 10.42 -12.69 43.58
N ALA A 401 9.30 -12.11 43.24
CA ALA A 401 8.23 -11.76 44.17
C ALA A 401 7.52 -12.98 44.74
N LEU A 402 7.51 -14.11 44.04
CA LEU A 402 6.94 -15.39 44.45
C LEU A 402 7.90 -16.23 45.29
N ALA A 403 9.19 -16.06 45.12
CA ALA A 403 10.18 -16.97 45.65
C ALA A 403 10.48 -16.72 47.15
N ALA A 404 10.42 -17.79 47.97
CA ALA A 404 10.76 -17.71 49.40
C ALA A 404 12.23 -17.33 49.65
N ASN A 405 13.14 -17.76 48.75
CA ASN A 405 14.57 -17.43 48.79
C ASN A 405 14.92 -16.06 48.20
N ALA A 406 13.92 -15.24 47.81
CA ALA A 406 14.15 -13.95 47.12
C ALA A 406 15.04 -12.97 47.88
N ALA A 407 14.91 -12.89 49.22
CA ALA A 407 15.65 -11.92 50.02
C ALA A 407 17.19 -12.09 49.93
N GLU A 408 17.65 -13.33 49.83
CA GLU A 408 19.06 -13.70 49.72
C GLU A 408 19.59 -13.49 48.29
N ILE A 409 18.81 -13.82 47.31
CA ILE A 409 19.25 -13.97 45.91
C ILE A 409 19.04 -12.66 45.11
N ARG A 410 18.12 -11.79 45.54
CA ARG A 410 17.75 -10.58 44.80
C ARG A 410 18.93 -9.72 44.33
N PRO A 411 19.96 -9.41 45.15
CA PRO A 411 21.07 -8.60 44.67
C PRO A 411 21.85 -9.22 43.50
N ALA A 412 22.05 -10.55 43.57
CA ALA A 412 22.78 -11.29 42.54
C ALA A 412 21.93 -11.45 41.27
N ALA A 413 20.63 -11.73 41.41
CA ALA A 413 19.70 -11.85 40.29
C ALA A 413 19.50 -10.50 39.56
N ASP A 414 19.33 -9.41 40.32
CA ASP A 414 19.19 -8.05 39.75
C ASP A 414 20.48 -7.63 39.01
N SER A 415 21.67 -7.96 39.56
CA SER A 415 22.93 -7.72 38.87
C SER A 415 23.04 -8.50 37.58
N ALA A 416 22.68 -9.79 37.59
CA ALA A 416 22.69 -10.62 36.39
C ALA A 416 21.71 -10.12 35.32
N VAL A 417 20.49 -9.71 35.73
CA VAL A 417 19.49 -9.11 34.82
C VAL A 417 20.02 -7.82 34.18
N ASN A 418 20.68 -6.94 34.98
CA ASN A 418 21.27 -5.70 34.46
C ASN A 418 22.44 -5.99 33.50
N ASP A 419 23.30 -6.96 33.81
CA ASP A 419 24.41 -7.36 32.94
C ASP A 419 23.90 -7.96 31.62
N PHE A 420 22.83 -8.74 31.66
CA PHE A 420 22.16 -9.25 30.48
C PHE A 420 21.53 -8.13 29.65
N ALA A 421 20.84 -7.21 30.29
CA ALA A 421 20.24 -6.04 29.64
C ALA A 421 21.30 -5.16 28.95
N ALA A 422 22.44 -4.89 29.60
CA ALA A 422 23.56 -4.14 29.04
C ALA A 422 24.17 -4.81 27.79
N ARG A 423 24.00 -6.13 27.64
CA ARG A 423 24.42 -6.89 26.44
C ARG A 423 23.29 -7.09 25.41
N GLY A 424 22.12 -6.48 25.63
CA GLY A 424 20.97 -6.57 24.72
C GLY A 424 20.14 -7.85 24.89
N PHE A 425 20.28 -8.57 26.02
CA PHE A 425 19.47 -9.76 26.29
C PHE A 425 18.19 -9.43 27.07
N ARG A 426 17.11 -10.09 26.73
CA ARG A 426 15.88 -10.16 27.56
C ARG A 426 16.08 -11.27 28.57
N SER A 427 15.64 -11.05 29.81
CA SER A 427 15.79 -12.01 30.91
C SER A 427 14.45 -12.64 31.29
N LEU A 428 14.45 -13.96 31.53
CA LEU A 428 13.34 -14.69 32.14
C LEU A 428 13.80 -15.31 33.45
N GLY A 429 13.12 -14.99 34.55
CA GLY A 429 13.28 -15.69 35.80
C GLY A 429 12.62 -17.09 35.74
N VAL A 430 13.22 -18.03 36.42
CA VAL A 430 12.71 -19.40 36.55
C VAL A 430 12.63 -19.76 38.03
N ALA A 431 11.47 -20.37 38.44
CA ALA A 431 11.32 -20.90 39.78
C ALA A 431 10.66 -22.27 39.75
N ARG A 432 10.87 -23.05 40.84
CA ARG A 432 10.33 -24.39 41.07
C ARG A 432 9.75 -24.47 42.48
N ALA A 433 8.68 -25.25 42.65
CA ALA A 433 8.10 -25.62 43.94
C ALA A 433 7.88 -27.13 43.98
N ASP A 434 8.43 -27.82 44.96
CA ASP A 434 8.29 -29.25 45.10
C ASP A 434 6.99 -29.55 45.90
N GLY A 435 6.08 -30.31 45.29
CA GLY A 435 4.76 -30.61 45.85
C GLY A 435 3.97 -29.32 46.11
N ASP A 436 3.45 -29.14 47.33
CA ASP A 436 2.73 -27.92 47.78
C ASP A 436 3.67 -26.95 48.53
N GLY A 437 4.99 -27.06 48.33
CA GLY A 437 6.00 -26.22 48.99
C GLY A 437 6.07 -24.83 48.41
N ASP A 438 6.90 -24.00 49.05
CA ASP A 438 7.14 -22.63 48.61
C ASP A 438 7.97 -22.59 47.32
N TRP A 439 7.69 -21.58 46.46
CA TRP A 439 8.48 -21.34 45.30
C TRP A 439 9.94 -20.99 45.61
N GLN A 440 10.86 -21.65 44.93
CA GLN A 440 12.31 -21.38 44.99
C GLN A 440 12.80 -20.84 43.66
N PHE A 441 13.41 -19.65 43.67
CA PHE A 441 14.05 -19.14 42.48
C PHE A 441 15.27 -20.01 42.12
N VAL A 442 15.42 -20.41 40.87
CA VAL A 442 16.51 -21.30 40.42
C VAL A 442 17.48 -20.63 39.45
N GLY A 443 17.07 -19.56 38.78
CA GLY A 443 17.98 -18.83 37.90
C GLY A 443 17.30 -17.91 36.90
N VAL A 444 18.11 -17.33 36.00
CA VAL A 444 17.66 -16.44 34.92
C VAL A 444 18.13 -17.01 33.59
N LEU A 445 17.20 -17.09 32.65
CA LEU A 445 17.43 -17.45 31.25
C LEU A 445 17.61 -16.17 30.43
N PRO A 446 18.80 -15.89 29.85
CA PRO A 446 18.99 -14.76 28.93
C PRO A 446 18.58 -15.17 27.51
N LEU A 447 17.71 -14.38 26.92
CA LEU A 447 17.26 -14.53 25.54
C LEU A 447 17.65 -13.31 24.73
N PHE A 448 18.10 -13.48 23.53
CA PHE A 448 18.34 -12.39 22.61
C PHE A 448 17.86 -12.72 21.22
N ASP A 449 17.43 -11.70 20.52
CA ASP A 449 17.05 -11.80 19.12
C ASP A 449 18.15 -11.12 18.30
N PRO A 450 18.95 -11.88 17.56
CA PRO A 450 20.10 -11.33 16.85
C PRO A 450 19.66 -10.34 15.77
N PRO A 451 20.37 -9.21 15.61
CA PRO A 451 20.19 -8.36 14.46
C PRO A 451 20.34 -9.16 13.16
N ARG A 452 19.63 -8.73 12.12
CA ARG A 452 19.81 -9.31 10.78
C ARG A 452 21.15 -8.87 10.21
N ASP A 453 21.81 -9.76 9.48
CA ASP A 453 23.11 -9.50 8.87
C ASP A 453 23.08 -8.32 7.88
N ASP A 454 21.92 -8.08 7.22
CA ASP A 454 21.72 -7.02 6.25
C ASP A 454 21.18 -5.71 6.85
N ALA A 455 20.85 -5.65 8.16
CA ALA A 455 20.17 -4.52 8.78
C ALA A 455 20.96 -3.20 8.67
N ALA A 456 22.24 -3.21 9.07
CA ALA A 456 23.07 -2.00 9.04
C ALA A 456 23.28 -1.46 7.61
N ALA A 457 23.54 -2.33 6.63
CA ALA A 457 23.69 -1.95 5.24
C ALA A 457 22.37 -1.40 4.65
N THR A 458 21.25 -1.96 5.08
CA THR A 458 19.91 -1.55 4.64
C THR A 458 19.55 -0.19 5.23
N ILE A 459 19.87 0.07 6.50
CA ILE A 459 19.65 1.38 7.15
C ILE A 459 20.50 2.46 6.46
N ALA A 460 21.78 2.17 6.15
CA ALA A 460 22.61 3.10 5.39
C ALA A 460 22.03 3.37 4.00
N THR A 461 21.47 2.35 3.34
CA THR A 461 20.79 2.51 2.04
C THR A 461 19.52 3.38 2.18
N ALA A 462 18.72 3.18 3.23
CA ALA A 462 17.55 4.00 3.54
C ALA A 462 17.93 5.48 3.72
N ALA A 463 18.96 5.75 4.52
CA ALA A 463 19.48 7.10 4.75
C ALA A 463 19.95 7.76 3.45
N ALA A 464 20.69 7.03 2.59
CA ALA A 464 21.10 7.50 1.27
C ALA A 464 19.91 7.81 0.33
N MET A 465 18.75 7.24 0.62
CA MET A 465 17.48 7.48 -0.09
C MET A 465 16.61 8.54 0.60
N GLY A 466 17.13 9.27 1.59
CA GLY A 466 16.37 10.28 2.35
C GLY A 466 15.27 9.69 3.22
N VAL A 467 15.40 8.41 3.64
CA VAL A 467 14.47 7.77 4.57
C VAL A 467 15.16 7.61 5.92
N THR A 468 14.67 8.33 6.92
CA THR A 468 15.12 8.22 8.30
C THR A 468 14.43 7.03 8.97
N VAL A 469 15.20 6.02 9.38
CA VAL A 469 14.65 4.88 10.12
C VAL A 469 14.71 5.20 11.62
N LYS A 470 13.58 5.07 12.32
CA LYS A 470 13.46 5.20 13.78
C LYS A 470 12.98 3.88 14.35
N MET A 471 13.74 3.33 15.32
CA MET A 471 13.34 2.09 15.99
C MET A 471 12.23 2.36 17.01
N VAL A 472 11.20 1.50 17.03
CA VAL A 472 10.11 1.58 18.00
C VAL A 472 9.96 0.21 18.67
N THR A 473 10.20 0.12 19.99
CA THR A 473 10.21 -1.17 20.68
C THR A 473 9.63 -1.10 22.10
N GLY A 474 8.97 -2.17 22.53
CA GLY A 474 8.55 -2.36 23.93
C GLY A 474 9.68 -2.78 24.87
N ASP A 475 10.89 -3.03 24.37
CA ASP A 475 12.02 -3.42 25.19
C ASP A 475 12.50 -2.30 26.12
N ALA A 476 13.21 -2.69 27.19
CA ALA A 476 13.85 -1.75 28.09
C ALA A 476 14.89 -0.90 27.36
N LEU A 477 15.10 0.34 27.83
CA LEU A 477 15.97 1.34 27.23
C LEU A 477 17.38 0.79 26.93
N ALA A 478 18.00 0.04 27.86
CA ALA A 478 19.33 -0.51 27.67
C ALA A 478 19.40 -1.49 26.49
N ILE A 479 18.39 -2.37 26.35
CA ILE A 479 18.30 -3.35 25.25
C ILE A 479 18.09 -2.62 23.92
N ALA A 480 17.22 -1.61 23.91
CA ALA A 480 16.93 -0.82 22.73
C ALA A 480 18.18 -0.05 22.24
N THR A 481 18.89 0.61 23.15
CA THR A 481 20.12 1.36 22.85
C THR A 481 21.20 0.45 22.25
N GLU A 482 21.44 -0.71 22.85
CA GLU A 482 22.43 -1.68 22.36
C GLU A 482 22.05 -2.21 20.97
N THR A 483 20.76 -2.54 20.75
CA THR A 483 20.28 -2.99 19.46
C THR A 483 20.43 -1.91 18.39
N ALA A 484 20.06 -0.66 18.71
CA ALA A 484 20.16 0.47 17.79
C ALA A 484 21.63 0.72 17.38
N ALA A 485 22.56 0.67 18.36
CA ALA A 485 23.99 0.79 18.08
C ALA A 485 24.51 -0.30 17.15
N LYS A 486 24.11 -1.57 17.37
CA LYS A 486 24.49 -2.72 16.52
C LYS A 486 24.02 -2.63 15.09
N VAL A 487 22.84 -2.05 14.87
CA VAL A 487 22.28 -1.88 13.52
C VAL A 487 22.63 -0.53 12.88
N GLY A 488 23.34 0.37 13.59
CA GLY A 488 23.80 1.64 13.04
C GLY A 488 22.75 2.74 12.99
N LEU A 489 21.73 2.70 13.86
CA LEU A 489 20.67 3.72 13.95
C LEU A 489 21.08 4.96 14.79
N GLY A 490 22.15 4.86 15.59
CA GLY A 490 22.47 5.87 16.60
C GLY A 490 22.03 5.43 18.00
N THR A 491 22.26 6.29 18.99
CA THR A 491 22.03 5.95 20.42
C THR A 491 21.11 6.92 21.15
N ASN A 492 20.51 7.88 20.43
CA ASN A 492 19.53 8.78 21.00
C ASN A 492 18.16 8.10 21.10
N ILE A 493 18.03 7.16 22.04
CA ILE A 493 16.80 6.40 22.25
C ILE A 493 16.02 7.03 23.40
N LEU A 494 14.78 7.43 23.14
CA LEU A 494 13.88 8.00 24.14
C LEU A 494 13.11 6.90 24.87
N ASP A 495 13.02 7.03 26.20
CA ASP A 495 12.07 6.23 26.99
C ASP A 495 10.64 6.76 26.80
N ALA A 496 9.67 5.88 26.58
CA ALA A 496 8.28 6.26 26.39
C ALA A 496 7.69 7.03 27.61
N ALA A 497 8.22 6.82 28.81
CA ALA A 497 7.86 7.59 30.00
C ALA A 497 8.11 9.10 29.85
N ALA A 498 9.08 9.50 29.01
CA ALA A 498 9.37 10.89 28.69
C ALA A 498 8.36 11.55 27.72
N LEU A 499 7.52 10.76 27.05
CA LEU A 499 6.55 11.27 26.06
C LEU A 499 5.30 11.87 26.73
N GLY A 500 5.07 11.62 28.03
CA GLY A 500 3.92 12.15 28.77
C GLY A 500 2.57 11.53 28.37
N ASP A 501 1.51 12.03 29.00
CA ASP A 501 0.13 11.63 28.66
C ASP A 501 -0.28 12.21 27.29
N ALA A 502 -0.47 11.36 26.30
CA ALA A 502 -0.86 11.70 24.91
C ALA A 502 -2.17 12.53 24.79
N LYS A 503 -2.90 12.73 25.88
CA LYS A 503 -4.20 13.45 25.94
C LYS A 503 -4.10 14.89 26.41
N LYS A 504 -2.95 15.38 26.89
CA LYS A 504 -2.77 16.77 27.32
C LYS A 504 -1.89 17.50 26.31
N ASN A 505 -2.27 18.76 25.99
CA ASN A 505 -1.56 19.67 25.08
C ASN A 505 -0.06 19.41 25.02
N GLU A 506 0.39 18.93 23.87
CA GLU A 506 1.78 18.59 23.61
C GLU A 506 2.67 19.82 23.78
N SER A 507 3.72 19.70 24.57
CA SER A 507 4.71 20.76 24.64
C SER A 507 5.63 20.70 23.42
N ALA A 508 5.95 21.84 22.83
CA ALA A 508 6.88 21.94 21.70
C ALA A 508 8.20 21.17 21.96
N ALA A 509 8.64 21.08 23.21
CA ALA A 509 9.84 20.36 23.62
C ALA A 509 9.71 18.83 23.43
N VAL A 510 8.52 18.23 23.68
CA VAL A 510 8.28 16.80 23.48
C VAL A 510 8.30 16.48 21.97
N ALA A 511 7.63 17.31 21.17
CA ALA A 511 7.63 17.15 19.72
C ALA A 511 9.06 17.23 19.13
N GLU A 512 9.86 18.21 19.58
CA GLU A 512 11.26 18.36 19.16
C GLU A 512 12.10 17.13 19.55
N SER A 513 11.87 16.58 20.77
CA SER A 513 12.54 15.36 21.21
C SER A 513 12.16 14.14 20.33
N ILE A 514 10.88 13.98 19.96
CA ILE A 514 10.41 12.92 19.05
C ILE A 514 11.07 13.05 17.67
N LEU A 515 11.15 14.26 17.13
CA LEU A 515 11.79 14.53 15.84
C LEU A 515 13.29 14.17 15.85
N ALA A 516 13.98 14.51 16.95
CA ALA A 516 15.44 14.31 17.10
C ALA A 516 15.83 12.87 17.47
N ALA A 517 14.91 12.04 17.97
CA ALA A 517 15.22 10.69 18.45
C ALA A 517 15.60 9.73 17.31
N ASP A 518 16.53 8.80 17.56
CA ASP A 518 16.88 7.67 16.70
C ASP A 518 15.92 6.48 16.92
N GLY A 519 15.22 6.46 18.06
CA GLY A 519 14.26 5.43 18.39
C GLY A 519 13.61 5.63 19.76
N PHE A 520 12.72 4.70 20.10
CA PHE A 520 11.88 4.75 21.29
C PHE A 520 11.84 3.38 21.96
N ALA A 521 12.00 3.39 23.30
CA ALA A 521 12.01 2.22 24.16
C ALA A 521 10.79 2.22 25.10
N GLN A 522 10.42 1.06 25.65
CA GLN A 522 9.28 0.85 26.54
C GLN A 522 7.93 1.34 25.97
N VAL A 523 7.79 1.24 24.65
CA VAL A 523 6.66 1.82 23.91
C VAL A 523 5.42 0.92 24.01
N PHE A 524 4.29 1.47 24.45
CA PHE A 524 2.97 0.87 24.39
C PHE A 524 2.22 1.27 23.11
N PRO A 525 1.11 0.62 22.77
CA PRO A 525 0.36 0.90 21.53
C PRO A 525 -0.05 2.37 21.35
N GLU A 526 -0.50 3.04 22.44
CA GLU A 526 -0.85 4.47 22.42
C GLU A 526 0.35 5.38 22.15
N HIS A 527 1.53 5.01 22.62
CA HIS A 527 2.75 5.76 22.33
C HIS A 527 3.14 5.60 20.85
N LYS A 528 3.01 4.40 20.25
CA LYS A 528 3.25 4.19 18.82
C LYS A 528 2.35 5.09 17.96
N TYR A 529 1.07 5.15 18.29
CA TYR A 529 0.11 6.05 17.64
C TYR A 529 0.51 7.52 17.77
N HIS A 530 0.86 7.95 18.97
CA HIS A 530 1.22 9.34 19.28
C HIS A 530 2.50 9.78 18.54
N ILE A 531 3.55 8.96 18.52
CA ILE A 531 4.79 9.23 17.78
C ILE A 531 4.50 9.49 16.30
N ILE A 532 3.67 8.66 15.68
CA ILE A 532 3.27 8.81 14.28
C ILE A 532 2.49 10.11 14.07
N ASP A 533 1.54 10.40 14.95
CA ASP A 533 0.72 11.61 14.86
C ASP A 533 1.56 12.88 14.91
N VAL A 534 2.54 12.94 15.82
CA VAL A 534 3.49 14.06 15.95
C VAL A 534 4.34 14.23 14.69
N LEU A 535 4.90 13.14 14.17
CA LEU A 535 5.70 13.18 12.94
C LEU A 535 4.87 13.69 11.75
N GLN A 536 3.62 13.22 11.60
CA GLN A 536 2.70 13.67 10.56
C GLN A 536 2.32 15.15 10.70
N GLN A 537 2.08 15.64 11.92
CA GLN A 537 1.78 17.06 12.19
C GLN A 537 2.95 17.98 11.81
N HIS A 538 4.18 17.49 11.84
CA HIS A 538 5.38 18.20 11.40
C HIS A 538 5.71 18.01 9.90
N GLY A 539 4.79 17.41 9.14
CA GLY A 539 4.85 17.31 7.68
C GLY A 539 5.62 16.12 7.15
N HIS A 540 5.95 15.15 7.99
CA HIS A 540 6.57 13.89 7.58
C HIS A 540 5.53 12.93 7.00
N ILE A 541 5.94 12.14 6.01
CA ILE A 541 5.18 11.01 5.49
C ILE A 541 5.73 9.75 6.17
N VAL A 542 4.94 9.18 7.06
CA VAL A 542 5.39 8.15 7.99
C VAL A 542 5.00 6.76 7.54
N GLY A 543 6.02 5.90 7.35
CA GLY A 543 5.84 4.46 7.28
C GLY A 543 5.92 3.82 8.67
N MET A 544 5.08 2.84 8.97
CA MET A 544 5.14 2.08 10.23
C MET A 544 5.15 0.59 9.95
N THR A 545 6.08 -0.16 10.58
CA THR A 545 6.10 -1.62 10.54
C THR A 545 5.58 -2.21 11.84
N GLY A 546 4.94 -3.37 11.76
CA GLY A 546 4.47 -4.08 12.95
C GLY A 546 4.07 -5.52 12.64
N ASP A 547 4.03 -6.37 13.66
CA ASP A 547 3.66 -7.79 13.57
C ASP A 547 2.51 -8.19 14.51
N GLY A 548 2.27 -7.41 15.56
CA GLY A 548 1.35 -7.72 16.64
C GLY A 548 0.02 -6.96 16.59
N VAL A 549 -0.91 -7.42 17.43
CA VAL A 549 -2.19 -6.74 17.68
C VAL A 549 -1.97 -5.31 18.19
N ASN A 550 -0.92 -5.13 18.97
CA ASN A 550 -0.54 -3.86 19.59
C ASN A 550 -0.10 -2.81 18.55
N ASP A 551 0.28 -3.24 17.36
CA ASP A 551 0.72 -2.37 16.27
C ASP A 551 -0.45 -1.91 15.38
N ALA A 552 -1.59 -2.62 15.40
CA ALA A 552 -2.70 -2.36 14.51
C ALA A 552 -3.19 -0.89 14.52
N PRO A 553 -3.34 -0.20 15.67
CA PRO A 553 -3.71 1.21 15.70
C PRO A 553 -2.66 2.11 15.02
N ALA A 554 -1.38 1.84 15.24
CA ALA A 554 -0.26 2.59 14.68
C ALA A 554 -0.11 2.34 13.17
N LEU A 555 -0.26 1.08 12.72
CA LEU A 555 -0.28 0.71 11.30
C LEU A 555 -1.40 1.42 10.54
N LYS A 556 -2.59 1.53 11.16
CA LYS A 556 -3.74 2.23 10.58
C LYS A 556 -3.56 3.75 10.54
N LYS A 557 -2.83 4.32 11.50
CA LYS A 557 -2.58 5.76 11.64
C LYS A 557 -1.52 6.23 10.65
N ALA A 558 -0.48 5.44 10.40
CA ALA A 558 0.60 5.78 9.49
C ALA A 558 0.09 6.06 8.07
N ASP A 559 0.82 6.86 7.29
CA ASP A 559 0.53 7.10 5.88
C ASP A 559 0.67 5.79 5.08
N CYS A 560 1.65 4.95 5.46
CA CYS A 560 1.82 3.61 4.94
C CYS A 560 2.10 2.60 6.07
N GLY A 561 1.08 1.84 6.48
CA GLY A 561 1.23 0.72 7.41
C GLY A 561 1.76 -0.53 6.71
N ILE A 562 2.78 -1.18 7.29
CA ILE A 562 3.47 -2.33 6.70
C ILE A 562 3.47 -3.49 7.72
N ALA A 563 2.68 -4.53 7.46
CA ALA A 563 2.74 -5.76 8.24
C ALA A 563 3.92 -6.62 7.78
N VAL A 564 4.76 -7.02 8.73
CA VAL A 564 5.92 -7.85 8.41
C VAL A 564 5.54 -9.32 8.23
N SER A 565 6.47 -10.13 7.72
CA SER A 565 6.25 -11.56 7.54
C SER A 565 5.99 -12.25 8.89
N GLY A 566 4.94 -13.06 8.96
CA GLY A 566 4.52 -13.71 10.20
C GLY A 566 3.62 -12.86 11.10
N ALA A 567 3.25 -11.65 10.68
CA ALA A 567 2.34 -10.78 11.43
C ALA A 567 0.98 -11.43 11.68
N THR A 568 0.38 -11.08 12.83
CA THR A 568 -0.97 -11.49 13.21
C THR A 568 -2.01 -11.00 12.21
N ASP A 569 -3.17 -11.64 12.17
CA ASP A 569 -4.26 -11.24 11.28
C ASP A 569 -4.71 -9.80 11.54
N ALA A 570 -4.70 -9.36 12.80
CA ALA A 570 -5.01 -7.98 13.18
C ALA A 570 -4.04 -6.96 12.57
N ALA A 571 -2.73 -7.21 12.65
CA ALA A 571 -1.73 -6.36 12.04
C ALA A 571 -1.85 -6.37 10.50
N ARG A 572 -2.07 -7.54 9.89
CA ARG A 572 -2.28 -7.68 8.43
C ARG A 572 -3.51 -6.95 7.91
N ALA A 573 -4.61 -6.98 8.68
CA ALA A 573 -5.85 -6.29 8.34
C ALA A 573 -5.73 -4.76 8.46
N ALA A 574 -4.92 -4.27 9.39
CA ALA A 574 -4.66 -2.85 9.60
C ALA A 574 -3.67 -2.27 8.57
N ALA A 575 -2.82 -3.10 7.99
CA ALA A 575 -1.72 -2.68 7.13
C ALA A 575 -2.14 -2.42 5.68
N ASP A 576 -1.45 -1.51 5.04
CA ASP A 576 -1.56 -1.20 3.61
C ASP A 576 -0.73 -2.13 2.73
N ILE A 577 0.39 -2.60 3.29
CA ILE A 577 1.31 -3.52 2.63
C ILE A 577 1.61 -4.68 3.58
N VAL A 578 1.63 -5.89 3.05
CA VAL A 578 1.97 -7.11 3.79
C VAL A 578 3.18 -7.77 3.15
N LEU A 579 4.22 -7.97 3.94
CA LEU A 579 5.44 -8.62 3.48
C LEU A 579 5.32 -10.15 3.60
N LEU A 580 5.74 -10.87 2.58
CA LEU A 580 5.79 -12.34 2.58
C LEU A 580 7.13 -12.90 3.07
N THR A 581 8.18 -12.08 3.03
CA THR A 581 9.51 -12.42 3.54
C THR A 581 9.94 -11.39 4.58
N PRO A 582 10.66 -11.80 5.61
CA PRO A 582 11.06 -10.91 6.69
C PRO A 582 12.23 -10.01 6.28
N GLY A 583 12.35 -8.87 6.93
CA GLY A 583 13.52 -7.97 6.87
C GLY A 583 13.23 -6.59 6.29
N LEU A 584 14.01 -5.61 6.76
CA LEU A 584 13.94 -4.21 6.34
C LEU A 584 14.28 -4.03 4.85
N SER A 585 15.16 -4.88 4.30
CA SER A 585 15.60 -4.83 2.89
C SER A 585 14.44 -4.97 1.89
N VAL A 586 13.42 -5.76 2.22
CA VAL A 586 12.21 -5.91 1.41
C VAL A 586 11.42 -4.60 1.37
N ILE A 587 11.35 -3.88 2.49
CA ILE A 587 10.67 -2.58 2.59
C ILE A 587 11.40 -1.54 1.75
N ILE A 588 12.72 -1.45 1.85
CA ILE A 588 13.53 -0.52 1.06
C ILE A 588 13.41 -0.82 -0.44
N GLU A 589 13.38 -2.09 -0.83
CA GLU A 589 13.14 -2.48 -2.22
C GLU A 589 11.71 -2.11 -2.67
N ALA A 590 10.71 -2.23 -1.78
CA ALA A 590 9.35 -1.79 -2.04
C ALA A 590 9.27 -0.26 -2.23
N ILE A 591 9.97 0.53 -1.40
CA ILE A 591 10.09 1.99 -1.56
C ILE A 591 10.70 2.34 -2.93
N LYS A 592 11.80 1.69 -3.33
CA LYS A 592 12.42 1.89 -4.66
C LYS A 592 11.44 1.61 -5.79
N GLN A 593 10.68 0.52 -5.71
CA GLN A 593 9.69 0.18 -6.72
C GLN A 593 8.51 1.18 -6.73
N SER A 594 8.03 1.62 -5.58
CA SER A 594 6.98 2.63 -5.45
C SER A 594 7.42 3.97 -6.05
N ARG A 595 8.65 4.42 -5.82
CA ARG A 595 9.22 5.62 -6.45
C ARG A 595 9.30 5.48 -7.98
N LYS A 596 9.64 4.30 -8.52
CA LYS A 596 9.58 4.04 -9.97
C LYS A 596 8.15 4.15 -10.52
N ILE A 597 7.17 3.63 -9.79
CA ILE A 597 5.76 3.73 -10.18
C ILE A 597 5.32 5.19 -10.17
N PHE A 598 5.67 5.94 -9.13
CA PHE A 598 5.38 7.36 -9.02
C PHE A 598 5.98 8.17 -10.17
N GLN A 599 7.23 7.89 -10.56
CA GLN A 599 7.87 8.56 -11.71
C GLN A 599 7.13 8.29 -13.03
N ARG A 600 6.60 7.08 -13.25
CA ARG A 600 5.76 6.80 -14.42
C ARG A 600 4.47 7.62 -14.40
N MET A 601 3.83 7.72 -13.24
CA MET A 601 2.61 8.51 -13.05
C MET A 601 2.87 10.00 -13.30
N ASN A 602 3.95 10.53 -12.75
CA ASN A 602 4.38 11.92 -12.94
C ASN A 602 4.70 12.23 -14.41
N SER A 603 5.44 11.34 -15.08
CA SER A 603 5.75 11.46 -16.51
C SER A 603 4.49 11.48 -17.38
N TYR A 604 3.53 10.61 -17.06
CA TYR A 604 2.23 10.59 -17.72
C TYR A 604 1.46 11.89 -17.52
N ALA A 605 1.40 12.40 -16.28
CA ALA A 605 0.70 13.65 -15.95
C ALA A 605 1.28 14.84 -16.74
N ILE A 606 2.62 14.99 -16.76
CA ILE A 606 3.30 16.04 -17.52
C ILE A 606 2.98 15.90 -19.01
N TYR A 607 3.08 14.72 -19.58
CA TYR A 607 2.75 14.44 -20.97
C TYR A 607 1.31 14.85 -21.30
N ARG A 608 0.34 14.40 -20.53
CA ARG A 608 -1.08 14.65 -20.80
C ARG A 608 -1.44 16.12 -20.76
N ILE A 609 -0.93 16.85 -19.76
CA ILE A 609 -1.15 18.29 -19.66
C ILE A 609 -0.49 19.03 -20.84
N ALA A 610 0.75 18.70 -21.16
CA ALA A 610 1.48 19.33 -22.28
C ALA A 610 0.78 19.09 -23.62
N GLU A 611 0.32 17.85 -23.86
CA GLU A 611 -0.40 17.47 -25.07
C GLU A 611 -1.72 18.23 -25.21
N THR A 612 -2.51 18.25 -24.14
CA THR A 612 -3.78 18.99 -24.12
C THR A 612 -3.57 20.49 -24.37
N LEU A 613 -2.61 21.09 -23.67
CA LEU A 613 -2.25 22.50 -23.87
C LEU A 613 -1.84 22.80 -25.32
N ARG A 614 -0.99 21.94 -25.91
CA ARG A 614 -0.53 22.08 -27.29
C ARG A 614 -1.68 22.11 -28.27
N VAL A 615 -2.59 21.13 -28.18
CA VAL A 615 -3.75 21.04 -29.09
C VAL A 615 -4.67 22.24 -28.88
N LEU A 616 -5.03 22.58 -27.64
CA LEU A 616 -5.91 23.69 -27.33
C LEU A 616 -5.37 25.04 -27.83
N LEU A 617 -4.12 25.36 -27.50
CA LEU A 617 -3.50 26.63 -27.89
C LEU A 617 -3.34 26.73 -29.40
N PHE A 618 -2.88 25.65 -30.06
CA PHE A 618 -2.74 25.64 -31.51
C PHE A 618 -4.09 25.87 -32.21
N MET A 619 -5.10 25.11 -31.83
CA MET A 619 -6.45 25.24 -32.40
C MET A 619 -7.05 26.63 -32.16
N THR A 620 -6.94 27.15 -30.93
CA THR A 620 -7.48 28.47 -30.58
C THR A 620 -6.83 29.57 -31.39
N VAL A 621 -5.49 29.61 -31.45
CA VAL A 621 -4.78 30.65 -32.18
C VAL A 621 -5.02 30.55 -33.70
N ALA A 622 -5.08 29.31 -34.27
CA ALA A 622 -5.40 29.12 -35.69
C ALA A 622 -6.78 29.69 -36.04
N ILE A 623 -7.79 29.49 -35.20
CA ILE A 623 -9.13 30.01 -35.43
C ILE A 623 -9.19 31.52 -35.23
N LEU A 624 -8.58 32.04 -34.17
CA LEU A 624 -8.64 33.45 -33.83
C LEU A 624 -7.86 34.33 -34.82
N VAL A 625 -6.65 33.88 -35.21
CA VAL A 625 -5.73 34.69 -36.02
C VAL A 625 -5.96 34.49 -37.52
N PHE A 626 -6.08 33.21 -37.93
CA PHE A 626 -6.12 32.83 -39.34
C PHE A 626 -7.53 32.52 -39.87
N ASN A 627 -8.54 32.51 -39.00
CA ASN A 627 -9.92 32.07 -39.33
C ASN A 627 -9.91 30.69 -40.04
N PHE A 628 -9.11 29.78 -39.56
CA PHE A 628 -8.85 28.48 -40.15
C PHE A 628 -9.04 27.37 -39.11
N TYR A 629 -9.78 26.35 -39.49
CA TYR A 629 -9.96 25.12 -38.65
C TYR A 629 -8.87 24.11 -39.08
N PRO A 630 -7.77 24.00 -38.34
CA PRO A 630 -6.59 23.26 -38.80
C PRO A 630 -6.77 21.72 -38.72
N LEU A 631 -7.79 21.26 -38.05
CA LEU A 631 -8.16 19.84 -37.97
C LEU A 631 -9.68 19.69 -38.10
N THR A 632 -10.10 18.61 -38.71
CA THR A 632 -11.51 18.17 -38.66
C THR A 632 -11.80 17.40 -37.35
N ALA A 633 -13.08 17.25 -37.00
CA ALA A 633 -13.47 16.50 -35.80
C ALA A 633 -12.91 15.06 -35.79
N ILE A 634 -12.95 14.38 -36.94
CA ILE A 634 -12.39 13.03 -37.12
C ILE A 634 -10.88 12.99 -36.88
N MET A 635 -10.13 14.00 -37.36
CA MET A 635 -8.67 14.07 -37.12
C MET A 635 -8.35 14.24 -35.64
N ILE A 636 -9.11 15.04 -34.90
CA ILE A 636 -8.96 15.25 -33.44
C ILE A 636 -9.21 13.92 -32.70
N VAL A 637 -10.27 13.21 -33.07
CA VAL A 637 -10.63 11.92 -32.47
C VAL A 637 -9.53 10.87 -32.71
N MET A 638 -9.06 10.77 -33.96
CA MET A 638 -7.98 9.83 -34.32
C MET A 638 -6.67 10.17 -33.61
N LEU A 639 -6.34 11.46 -33.47
CA LEU A 639 -5.19 11.93 -32.72
C LEU A 639 -5.29 11.47 -31.25
N ALA A 640 -6.42 11.68 -30.60
CA ALA A 640 -6.65 11.29 -29.23
C ALA A 640 -6.56 9.76 -29.04
N LEU A 641 -7.21 8.97 -29.92
CA LEU A 641 -7.23 7.50 -29.83
C LEU A 641 -5.83 6.90 -29.97
N LEU A 642 -5.04 7.36 -30.96
CA LEU A 642 -3.69 6.85 -31.19
C LEU A 642 -2.72 7.28 -30.10
N ASN A 643 -2.83 8.50 -29.59
CA ASN A 643 -2.02 9.00 -28.47
C ASN A 643 -2.36 8.24 -27.16
N ASP A 644 -3.65 8.06 -26.84
CA ASP A 644 -4.07 7.35 -25.63
C ASP A 644 -3.68 5.86 -25.70
N GLY A 645 -3.77 5.23 -26.87
CA GLY A 645 -3.30 3.85 -27.10
C GLY A 645 -1.79 3.69 -26.89
N ALA A 646 -0.98 4.67 -27.35
CA ALA A 646 0.47 4.63 -27.16
C ALA A 646 0.86 4.84 -25.70
N ILE A 647 0.25 5.82 -25.02
CA ILE A 647 0.66 6.23 -23.67
C ILE A 647 0.30 5.23 -22.58
N LEU A 648 -0.70 4.36 -22.77
CA LEU A 648 -1.01 3.26 -21.85
C LEU A 648 0.21 2.40 -21.54
N SER A 649 1.11 2.25 -22.52
CA SER A 649 2.34 1.48 -22.38
C SER A 649 3.37 2.08 -21.40
N ILE A 650 3.18 3.34 -20.94
CA ILE A 650 4.07 4.00 -19.98
C ILE A 650 4.08 3.26 -18.62
N ALA A 651 3.01 2.55 -18.27
CA ALA A 651 2.93 1.72 -17.08
C ALA A 651 4.06 0.68 -16.99
N TYR A 652 4.64 0.30 -18.12
CA TYR A 652 5.70 -0.70 -18.24
C TYR A 652 7.07 -0.08 -18.56
N ASP A 653 7.17 1.26 -18.63
CA ASP A 653 8.40 1.91 -19.06
C ASP A 653 9.53 1.78 -18.03
N ASN A 654 10.76 1.83 -18.54
CA ASN A 654 11.97 1.87 -17.72
C ASN A 654 12.14 3.28 -17.14
N VAL A 655 12.29 3.36 -15.84
CA VAL A 655 12.51 4.62 -15.10
C VAL A 655 13.57 4.40 -14.03
N HIS A 656 14.35 5.45 -13.74
CA HIS A 656 15.16 5.49 -12.53
C HIS A 656 14.28 5.97 -11.37
N TYR A 657 14.47 5.39 -10.19
CA TYR A 657 13.88 5.93 -8.97
C TYR A 657 14.73 7.14 -8.51
N LYS A 658 14.12 8.03 -7.77
CA LYS A 658 14.79 9.16 -7.16
C LYS A 658 15.32 8.75 -5.78
N ASP A 659 16.53 9.20 -5.45
CA ASP A 659 17.15 8.94 -4.14
C ASP A 659 16.58 9.83 -3.01
N GLU A 660 15.42 10.43 -3.24
CA GLU A 660 14.69 11.25 -2.30
C GLU A 660 13.21 10.87 -2.28
N PRO A 661 12.48 11.16 -1.18
CA PRO A 661 11.04 10.96 -1.11
C PRO A 661 10.29 11.69 -2.22
N GLU A 662 9.26 11.04 -2.76
CA GLU A 662 8.50 11.56 -3.90
C GLU A 662 7.15 12.12 -3.44
N ALA A 663 6.87 13.35 -3.86
CA ALA A 663 5.58 14.00 -3.67
C ALA A 663 5.16 14.74 -4.95
N TRP A 664 3.84 14.95 -5.10
CA TRP A 664 3.29 15.72 -6.21
C TRP A 664 3.68 17.20 -6.10
N ASN A 665 4.74 17.60 -6.78
CA ASN A 665 5.09 19.01 -6.92
C ASN A 665 4.31 19.62 -8.09
N MET A 666 3.09 20.14 -7.81
CA MET A 666 2.22 20.72 -8.83
C MET A 666 2.86 21.91 -9.55
N HIS A 667 3.75 22.67 -8.89
CA HIS A 667 4.44 23.78 -9.52
C HIS A 667 5.37 23.30 -10.65
N VAL A 668 6.13 22.23 -10.40
CA VAL A 668 7.01 21.61 -11.41
C VAL A 668 6.17 20.92 -12.50
N VAL A 669 5.16 20.13 -12.11
CA VAL A 669 4.31 19.41 -13.07
C VAL A 669 3.61 20.37 -14.03
N LEU A 670 2.93 21.38 -13.51
CA LEU A 670 2.20 22.35 -14.34
C LEU A 670 3.17 23.27 -15.11
N GLY A 671 4.28 23.67 -14.48
CA GLY A 671 5.28 24.52 -15.10
C GLY A 671 5.95 23.86 -16.32
N ILE A 672 6.47 22.65 -16.17
CA ILE A 672 7.10 21.89 -17.28
C ILE A 672 6.08 21.60 -18.38
N SER A 673 4.87 21.16 -17.98
CA SER A 673 3.80 20.89 -18.95
C SER A 673 3.41 22.13 -19.75
N THR A 674 3.33 23.29 -19.10
CA THR A 674 2.99 24.55 -19.77
C THR A 674 4.10 24.97 -20.74
N VAL A 675 5.36 24.88 -20.34
CA VAL A 675 6.49 25.19 -21.24
C VAL A 675 6.44 24.31 -22.48
N LEU A 676 6.32 22.99 -22.32
CA LEU A 676 6.24 22.06 -23.45
C LEU A 676 4.96 22.25 -24.28
N GLY A 677 3.84 22.56 -23.61
CA GLY A 677 2.55 22.83 -24.23
C GLY A 677 2.54 24.10 -25.07
N VAL A 678 3.36 25.10 -24.75
CA VAL A 678 3.50 26.37 -25.53
C VAL A 678 4.49 26.22 -26.67
N VAL A 679 5.60 25.52 -26.48
CA VAL A 679 6.61 25.29 -27.54
C VAL A 679 6.03 24.48 -28.72
N GLY A 680 5.10 23.53 -28.43
CA GLY A 680 4.45 22.73 -29.48
C GLY A 680 3.69 23.55 -30.52
N PRO A 681 2.80 24.49 -30.15
CA PRO A 681 2.11 25.41 -31.06
C PRO A 681 3.08 26.26 -31.89
N ILE A 682 4.16 26.75 -31.31
CA ILE A 682 5.16 27.51 -32.06
C ILE A 682 5.72 26.68 -33.22
N ALA A 683 6.08 25.42 -32.96
CA ALA A 683 6.53 24.51 -33.99
C ALA A 683 5.43 24.22 -35.05
N ALA A 684 4.21 24.02 -34.61
CA ALA A 684 3.06 23.74 -35.46
C ALA A 684 2.74 24.95 -36.39
N PHE A 685 2.77 26.20 -35.85
CA PHE A 685 2.56 27.39 -36.65
C PHE A 685 3.68 27.65 -37.66
N GLY A 686 4.93 27.29 -37.33
CA GLY A 686 6.02 27.33 -38.28
C GLY A 686 5.75 26.47 -39.51
N LEU A 687 5.32 25.21 -39.31
CA LEU A 687 4.97 24.31 -40.40
C LEU A 687 3.68 24.74 -41.12
N PHE A 688 2.69 25.28 -40.40
CA PHE A 688 1.47 25.84 -40.97
C PHE A 688 1.79 26.98 -41.94
N TYR A 689 2.63 27.92 -41.52
CA TYR A 689 3.05 29.03 -42.34
C TYR A 689 3.76 28.56 -43.62
N LEU A 690 4.66 27.59 -43.52
CA LEU A 690 5.34 27.01 -44.67
C LEU A 690 4.33 26.36 -45.63
N GLY A 691 3.38 25.56 -45.10
CA GLY A 691 2.38 24.86 -45.91
C GLY A 691 1.40 25.83 -46.63
N ASP A 692 0.95 26.86 -45.90
CA ASP A 692 -0.04 27.84 -46.39
C ASP A 692 0.61 28.89 -47.34
N ARG A 693 1.66 29.58 -46.86
CA ARG A 693 2.22 30.79 -47.53
C ARG A 693 3.36 30.50 -48.49
N VAL A 694 4.11 29.44 -48.29
CA VAL A 694 5.28 29.11 -49.11
C VAL A 694 4.92 28.08 -50.18
N PHE A 695 4.18 27.05 -49.84
CA PHE A 695 3.90 25.94 -50.72
C PHE A 695 2.47 25.90 -51.23
N ASP A 696 1.57 26.76 -50.74
CA ASP A 696 0.16 26.88 -51.15
C ASP A 696 -0.58 25.55 -51.30
N LEU A 697 -0.53 24.74 -50.23
CA LEU A 697 -1.06 23.36 -50.24
C LEU A 697 -2.58 23.25 -50.35
N GLY A 698 -3.29 24.33 -50.14
CA GLY A 698 -4.74 24.36 -50.06
C GLY A 698 -5.28 23.74 -48.74
N GLN A 699 -6.46 24.20 -48.32
CA GLN A 699 -7.03 23.89 -47.00
C GLN A 699 -7.07 22.38 -46.68
N PRO A 700 -7.56 21.45 -47.52
CA PRO A 700 -7.70 20.04 -47.13
C PRO A 700 -6.36 19.32 -46.93
N ARG A 701 -5.33 19.61 -47.75
CA ARG A 701 -3.99 19.05 -47.59
C ARG A 701 -3.27 19.66 -46.37
N LEU A 702 -3.48 20.93 -46.12
CA LEU A 702 -2.92 21.64 -44.98
C LEU A 702 -3.47 21.05 -43.65
N GLN A 703 -4.74 20.70 -43.61
CA GLN A 703 -5.33 19.97 -42.46
C GLN A 703 -4.64 18.64 -42.23
N THR A 704 -4.42 17.82 -43.26
CA THR A 704 -3.72 16.53 -43.13
C THR A 704 -2.26 16.73 -42.72
N LEU A 705 -1.58 17.77 -43.23
CA LEU A 705 -0.23 18.13 -42.81
C LEU A 705 -0.18 18.42 -41.31
N MET A 706 -1.14 19.23 -40.82
CA MET A 706 -1.23 19.57 -39.38
C MET A 706 -1.61 18.39 -38.49
N TYR A 707 -2.53 17.53 -38.95
CA TYR A 707 -2.84 16.27 -38.28
C TYR A 707 -1.56 15.43 -38.08
N LEU A 708 -0.79 15.20 -39.12
CA LEU A 708 0.45 14.41 -39.05
C LEU A 708 1.48 15.09 -38.15
N MET A 709 1.66 16.41 -38.25
CA MET A 709 2.57 17.17 -37.37
C MET A 709 2.22 17.03 -35.91
N LEU A 710 0.95 17.20 -35.54
CA LEU A 710 0.52 17.10 -34.15
C LEU A 710 0.63 15.67 -33.65
N SER A 711 0.33 14.65 -34.48
CA SER A 711 0.50 13.26 -34.13
C SER A 711 1.96 12.90 -33.85
N VAL A 712 2.87 13.21 -34.79
CA VAL A 712 4.32 12.94 -34.62
C VAL A 712 4.86 13.66 -33.39
N ALA A 713 4.58 14.96 -33.25
CA ALA A 713 5.01 15.74 -32.10
C ALA A 713 4.44 15.21 -30.77
N GLY A 714 3.19 14.73 -30.77
CA GLY A 714 2.56 14.09 -29.59
C GLY A 714 3.30 12.86 -29.14
N HIS A 715 3.53 11.94 -30.04
CA HIS A 715 4.25 10.70 -29.74
C HIS A 715 5.71 10.96 -29.32
N LEU A 716 6.39 11.96 -29.95
CA LEU A 716 7.74 12.36 -29.54
C LEU A 716 7.75 13.01 -28.15
N THR A 717 6.69 13.72 -27.77
CA THR A 717 6.55 14.31 -26.42
C THR A 717 6.53 13.23 -25.32
N ILE A 718 6.05 12.01 -25.60
CA ILE A 718 6.13 10.88 -24.67
C ILE A 718 7.61 10.64 -24.28
N TYR A 719 8.53 10.66 -25.25
CA TYR A 719 9.96 10.48 -24.99
C TYR A 719 10.59 11.68 -24.26
N LEU A 720 10.08 12.90 -24.41
CA LEU A 720 10.56 14.06 -23.66
C LEU A 720 10.19 13.97 -22.17
N THR A 721 8.94 13.62 -21.89
CA THR A 721 8.38 13.71 -20.53
C THR A 721 8.76 12.54 -19.62
N ARG A 722 9.24 11.42 -20.18
CA ARG A 722 9.61 10.22 -19.42
C ARG A 722 10.92 10.36 -18.64
N THR A 723 11.73 11.39 -18.94
CA THR A 723 13.01 11.64 -18.26
C THR A 723 13.14 13.11 -17.88
N ARG A 724 13.72 13.39 -16.72
CA ARG A 724 14.13 14.75 -16.32
C ARG A 724 15.38 15.21 -17.05
N GLY A 725 16.29 14.28 -17.31
CA GLY A 725 17.50 14.49 -18.10
C GLY A 725 17.23 14.50 -19.61
N PRO A 726 18.29 14.46 -20.46
CA PRO A 726 18.15 14.32 -21.90
C PRO A 726 17.30 13.09 -22.25
N PHE A 727 16.53 13.15 -23.35
CA PHE A 727 15.60 12.09 -23.72
C PHE A 727 16.25 10.71 -23.88
N TRP A 728 17.55 10.66 -24.17
CA TRP A 728 18.35 9.44 -24.36
C TRP A 728 18.94 8.88 -23.03
N SER A 729 18.81 9.60 -21.89
CA SER A 729 19.42 9.22 -20.60
C SER A 729 18.92 7.89 -20.07
N ILE A 730 17.69 7.50 -20.39
CA ILE A 730 17.10 6.23 -20.00
C ILE A 730 16.56 5.53 -21.25
N ARG A 731 16.98 4.28 -21.48
CA ARG A 731 16.48 3.49 -22.61
C ARG A 731 14.99 3.16 -22.41
N PRO A 732 14.09 3.46 -23.38
CA PRO A 732 12.68 3.13 -23.27
C PRO A 732 12.45 1.61 -23.21
N ALA A 733 11.40 1.17 -22.53
CA ALA A 733 10.99 -0.21 -22.55
C ALA A 733 10.55 -0.62 -23.97
N ARG A 734 10.77 -1.89 -24.33
CA ARG A 734 10.41 -2.40 -25.66
C ARG A 734 8.91 -2.25 -25.94
N ILE A 735 8.07 -2.45 -24.94
CA ILE A 735 6.60 -2.30 -25.07
C ILE A 735 6.21 -0.86 -25.39
N LEU A 736 6.82 0.14 -24.73
CA LEU A 736 6.60 1.55 -25.01
C LEU A 736 7.08 1.89 -26.42
N LEU A 737 8.28 1.44 -26.79
CA LEU A 737 8.85 1.70 -28.11
C LEU A 737 7.94 1.14 -29.23
N ILE A 738 7.49 -0.10 -29.10
CA ILE A 738 6.63 -0.75 -30.09
C ILE A 738 5.26 -0.06 -30.16
N ALA A 739 4.67 0.29 -29.03
CA ALA A 739 3.37 0.97 -28.99
C ALA A 739 3.44 2.35 -29.66
N VAL A 740 4.44 3.16 -29.29
CA VAL A 740 4.61 4.51 -29.85
C VAL A 740 4.94 4.46 -31.35
N LEU A 741 5.87 3.61 -31.79
CA LEU A 741 6.22 3.50 -33.21
C LEU A 741 5.08 2.85 -34.01
N GLY A 742 4.37 1.88 -33.46
CA GLY A 742 3.25 1.21 -34.15
C GLY A 742 2.08 2.16 -34.38
N THR A 743 1.62 2.87 -33.35
CA THR A 743 0.55 3.86 -33.47
C THR A 743 0.94 5.02 -34.38
N GLN A 744 2.20 5.45 -34.34
CA GLN A 744 2.70 6.50 -35.22
C GLN A 744 2.84 6.05 -36.68
N ALA A 745 3.22 4.80 -36.94
CA ALA A 745 3.18 4.24 -38.27
C ALA A 745 1.74 4.22 -38.83
N ILE A 746 0.77 3.82 -38.02
CA ILE A 746 -0.65 3.86 -38.39
C ILE A 746 -1.10 5.28 -38.73
N ALA A 747 -0.79 6.27 -37.87
CA ALA A 747 -1.11 7.67 -38.13
C ALA A 747 -0.49 8.19 -39.45
N THR A 748 0.77 7.81 -39.71
CA THR A 748 1.48 8.20 -40.95
C THR A 748 0.83 7.57 -42.17
N PHE A 749 0.50 6.26 -42.14
CA PHE A 749 -0.20 5.60 -43.23
C PHE A 749 -1.56 6.22 -43.51
N ILE A 750 -2.34 6.55 -42.48
CA ILE A 750 -3.64 7.24 -42.62
C ILE A 750 -3.47 8.58 -43.36
N ALA A 751 -2.47 9.39 -42.97
CA ALA A 751 -2.20 10.67 -43.59
C ALA A 751 -1.67 10.56 -45.04
N VAL A 752 -0.78 9.60 -45.29
CA VAL A 752 -0.18 9.40 -46.60
C VAL A 752 -1.20 8.96 -47.63
N TYR A 753 -2.04 7.97 -47.29
CA TYR A 753 -3.03 7.40 -48.20
C TYR A 753 -4.39 8.09 -48.15
N GLY A 754 -4.58 9.00 -47.20
CA GLY A 754 -5.80 9.80 -47.12
C GLY A 754 -7.01 9.05 -46.61
N LEU A 755 -6.83 8.14 -45.64
CA LEU A 755 -7.95 7.51 -44.99
C LEU A 755 -8.68 8.50 -44.06
N PHE A 756 -9.90 8.85 -44.39
CA PHE A 756 -10.72 9.86 -43.71
C PHE A 756 -10.21 11.31 -43.80
N MET A 757 -9.22 11.56 -44.67
CA MET A 757 -8.64 12.89 -44.90
C MET A 757 -8.06 12.97 -46.29
N THR A 758 -7.61 14.13 -46.74
CA THR A 758 -6.97 14.28 -48.04
C THR A 758 -5.58 13.66 -48.04
N PRO A 759 -5.21 12.81 -49.03
CA PRO A 759 -3.92 12.16 -49.07
C PRO A 759 -2.76 13.21 -49.16
N LEU A 760 -1.76 13.00 -48.29
CA LEU A 760 -0.60 13.91 -48.21
C LEU A 760 0.56 13.41 -49.08
N GLY A 761 0.72 12.12 -49.25
CA GLY A 761 1.85 11.49 -49.94
C GLY A 761 3.12 11.38 -49.08
N TRP A 762 4.04 10.48 -49.50
CA TRP A 762 5.25 10.17 -48.74
C TRP A 762 6.25 11.36 -48.64
N GLY A 763 6.35 12.19 -49.70
CA GLY A 763 7.26 13.34 -49.69
C GLY A 763 6.96 14.31 -48.55
N TRP A 764 5.71 14.73 -48.43
CA TRP A 764 5.26 15.60 -47.34
C TRP A 764 5.30 14.93 -45.96
N ALA A 765 4.95 13.64 -45.91
CA ALA A 765 5.03 12.90 -44.66
C ALA A 765 6.49 12.87 -44.14
N THR A 766 7.46 12.59 -44.99
CA THR A 766 8.90 12.63 -44.62
C THR A 766 9.32 14.03 -44.17
N ALA A 767 8.89 15.09 -44.88
CA ALA A 767 9.20 16.47 -44.49
C ALA A 767 8.65 16.79 -43.08
N VAL A 768 7.42 16.36 -42.76
CA VAL A 768 6.83 16.51 -41.41
C VAL A 768 7.66 15.76 -40.35
N TRP A 769 8.10 14.55 -40.63
CA TRP A 769 8.91 13.76 -39.72
C TRP A 769 10.27 14.44 -39.44
N VAL A 770 10.95 14.90 -40.46
CA VAL A 770 12.24 15.60 -40.32
C VAL A 770 12.07 16.90 -39.50
N TYR A 771 11.04 17.67 -39.83
CA TYR A 771 10.72 18.91 -39.13
C TYR A 771 10.36 18.63 -37.63
N ALA A 772 9.51 17.66 -37.37
CA ALA A 772 9.12 17.31 -36.02
C ALA A 772 10.29 16.78 -35.18
N LEU A 773 11.20 15.99 -35.79
CA LEU A 773 12.43 15.52 -35.14
C LEU A 773 13.39 16.68 -34.81
N ALA A 774 13.52 17.66 -35.69
CA ALA A 774 14.32 18.85 -35.41
C ALA A 774 13.77 19.64 -34.20
N TRP A 775 12.46 19.87 -34.17
CA TRP A 775 11.80 20.52 -33.04
C TRP A 775 11.81 19.69 -31.76
N PHE A 776 11.79 18.38 -31.86
CA PHE A 776 11.95 17.48 -30.71
C PHE A 776 13.29 17.69 -30.00
N LEU A 777 14.39 17.82 -30.77
CA LEU A 777 15.71 18.11 -30.22
C LEU A 777 15.77 19.49 -29.56
N VAL A 778 15.12 20.49 -30.14
CA VAL A 778 15.01 21.84 -29.53
C VAL A 778 14.17 21.79 -28.26
N SER A 779 13.03 21.10 -28.29
CA SER A 779 12.15 20.93 -27.14
C SER A 779 12.84 20.22 -25.97
N ASP A 780 13.73 19.24 -26.25
CA ASP A 780 14.52 18.58 -25.20
C ASP A 780 15.46 19.60 -24.49
N ARG A 781 16.08 20.51 -25.22
CA ARG A 781 16.93 21.58 -24.63
C ARG A 781 16.10 22.55 -23.78
N ILE A 782 14.94 22.96 -24.28
CA ILE A 782 14.01 23.85 -23.57
C ILE A 782 13.51 23.15 -22.28
N LYS A 783 13.18 21.85 -22.36
CA LYS A 783 12.79 21.05 -21.19
C LYS A 783 13.89 21.06 -20.12
N LEU A 784 15.15 20.82 -20.51
CA LEU A 784 16.29 20.82 -19.57
C LEU A 784 16.45 22.18 -18.90
N LEU A 785 16.30 23.28 -19.66
CA LEU A 785 16.35 24.63 -19.10
C LEU A 785 15.18 24.88 -18.14
N ALA A 786 13.97 24.45 -18.50
CA ALA A 786 12.79 24.59 -17.66
C ALA A 786 12.95 23.85 -16.34
N TYR A 787 13.50 22.63 -16.33
CA TYR A 787 13.79 21.90 -15.08
C TYR A 787 14.83 22.62 -14.23
N ARG A 788 15.87 23.20 -14.82
CA ARG A 788 16.87 23.99 -14.08
C ARG A 788 16.27 25.20 -13.36
N ILE A 789 15.24 25.82 -13.93
CA ILE A 789 14.56 27.01 -13.36
C ILE A 789 13.52 26.60 -12.31
N LEU A 790 12.70 25.59 -12.61
CA LEU A 790 11.54 25.21 -11.80
C LEU A 790 11.88 24.22 -10.67
N ASP A 791 13.01 23.48 -10.80
CA ASP A 791 13.46 22.47 -9.83
C ASP A 791 14.98 22.57 -9.59
N PRO A 792 15.50 23.74 -9.09
CA PRO A 792 16.94 24.02 -9.03
C PRO A 792 17.71 23.16 -8.02
N ALA A 793 17.04 22.66 -6.96
CA ALA A 793 17.67 21.83 -5.94
C ALA A 793 18.22 20.52 -6.53
N HIS A 794 17.53 19.93 -7.49
CA HIS A 794 17.91 18.68 -8.15
C HIS A 794 18.91 18.86 -9.28
N SER A 795 19.05 20.06 -9.86
CA SER A 795 19.99 20.27 -10.96
C SER A 795 21.44 20.33 -10.49
N ARG A 796 21.69 20.67 -9.22
CA ARG A 796 23.06 20.74 -8.65
C ARG A 796 23.64 19.37 -8.38
N ILE A 797 22.85 18.44 -7.85
CA ILE A 797 23.30 17.06 -7.53
C ILE A 797 23.72 16.30 -8.81
N HIS A 798 23.00 16.51 -9.91
CA HIS A 798 23.32 15.84 -11.19
C HIS A 798 24.58 16.38 -11.87
N SER A 799 24.97 17.64 -11.63
CA SER A 799 26.21 18.21 -12.16
C SER A 799 27.45 17.76 -11.40
N GLU A 800 27.30 17.40 -10.12
CA GLU A 800 28.41 16.86 -9.31
C GLU A 800 28.70 15.38 -9.62
N ILE A 801 27.66 14.60 -9.99
CA ILE A 801 27.82 13.17 -10.35
C ILE A 801 28.33 12.97 -11.77
N THR A 802 28.08 13.92 -12.70
CA THR A 802 28.52 13.82 -14.12
C THR A 802 29.80 14.59 -14.39
N GLY A 803 30.36 15.29 -13.43
CA GLY A 803 31.58 16.09 -13.52
C GLY A 803 32.82 15.45 -12.88
N GLY A 804 32.75 14.11 -12.53
CA GLY A 804 33.89 13.34 -12.04
C GLY A 804 34.42 12.39 -13.10
#